data_599c344433e902f1763efab3953a9484
#
_entry.id   599c344433e902f1763efab3953a9484
#
_cell.length_a   1.000
_cell.length_b   1.000
_cell.length_c   1.000
_cell.angle_alpha   90.00
_cell.angle_beta   90.00
_cell.angle_gamma   90.00
#
_symmetry.space_group_name_H-M   'P 1'
#
loop_
_entity.id
_entity.type
_entity.pdbx_description
1 polymer ?
#
loop_
_entity_poly.entity_id
_entity_poly.type
_entity_poly.pdbx_seq_one_letter_code
_entity_poly.pdbx_strand_id
1 'polypeptide(L)'
;MEKFNPGALVEARERIWIVQPGSDQEVLRLRPIDGSEDENTAILLDIEPKRPRAAVFDWPDPAKHGPDLTGTMLLKDALTLKMRNGAGAFRSFGSIAVEPKAYQLVPLLMALRQDIIRLLIADDVGVGKTIEAGLILRELIDRGEVTQAAVLCPPHLCDQWRSELKERFHIDAKVLTPRTVKSLEKNVPAGTLYNFYKYMIVSLDYIKSDEHRQNFIVSAPDFIIVDEAHTCTTTGTGKQQRYQLLKELSKKEERNMLLLTATPHSGNEKGFYNLLSILDPKYLRLSEVNEKTPEASRLREELGNQLVQRRRKDIAEWRDSDVFPRRLQSEITYKLTGEWGTFFDGVQNYCIGLAEKYERDKDNPLAKTVIWYATLGLLRCAASSPAAAVSALSTRLERITNESGILEDFESSDEFDSVFDRDNDAYSTSDIEPAVGDDTIPKLKALINTARKLGSTANDPKINALIIHMKELLGKGARPVVFCRYIATAKYVAEELKAAFENYQITAVTGEQPPDERMERVEESASYDKRILVATDCLSEGINLQDHYDAAVHYDLSWNPTRHEQREGRIDRFGQMTPNVYCSLIYGEDNPVDGFILRVILKKTKTIRDELGIYIQSPEEKEKIEGALIKAALMRRKNNSDRNRQTFLFEEVEENEIKAAEETIWKDALAAAKRNRTIFAQNRIHPEKVIAQLEKQNEYLGTDAQVEEFVCGICERLGVPPQRLKTKALRFSLASLPDKYKGRLEAAGISMKPFDAGFSYPAKDAVFIHRSHPLVSTLGDILLESVLARNSVELGSRSSATPVRGIDAIYSIFLLRLRHKLAYSNTSRSENERNIVAEETVFIGMKGLI
;
A
#
# COMPACT_ATOMS: atom_id res chain seq x y z
N MET A 1 33.83 42.37 1.50
CA MET A 1 32.44 42.01 1.18
C MET A 1 31.83 41.44 2.44
N GLU A 2 30.67 41.92 2.89
CA GLU A 2 29.95 41.27 4.00
C GLU A 2 29.54 39.88 3.57
N LYS A 3 30.00 38.89 4.29
CA LYS A 3 29.64 37.47 4.05
C LYS A 3 28.42 37.15 4.91
N PHE A 4 27.28 36.98 4.27
CA PHE A 4 26.07 36.58 4.98
C PHE A 4 26.12 35.08 5.28
N ASN A 5 26.03 34.74 6.56
CA ASN A 5 26.00 33.34 6.97
C ASN A 5 24.58 32.74 6.78
N PRO A 6 24.44 31.43 6.41
CA PRO A 6 23.17 30.76 6.43
C PRO A 6 22.44 30.94 7.79
N GLY A 7 21.14 31.25 7.73
CA GLY A 7 20.34 31.61 8.91
C GLY A 7 20.34 33.09 9.30
N ALA A 8 21.26 33.91 8.75
CA ALA A 8 21.24 35.34 8.99
C ALA A 8 20.03 36.04 8.33
N LEU A 9 19.61 37.19 8.90
CA LEU A 9 18.58 38.02 8.29
C LEU A 9 19.24 39.06 7.39
N VAL A 10 18.63 39.25 6.22
CA VAL A 10 19.03 40.27 5.24
C VAL A 10 17.79 40.98 4.72
N GLU A 11 17.92 42.28 4.53
CA GLU A 11 16.96 43.08 3.80
C GLU A 11 17.35 43.16 2.33
N ALA A 12 16.48 42.71 1.47
CA ALA A 12 16.62 42.78 0.02
C ALA A 12 15.24 43.00 -0.60
N ARG A 13 15.15 43.83 -1.65
CA ARG A 13 13.90 44.12 -2.38
C ARG A 13 12.75 44.52 -1.43
N GLU A 14 13.08 45.35 -0.45
CA GLU A 14 12.13 45.90 0.54
C GLU A 14 11.43 44.84 1.42
N ARG A 15 12.05 43.64 1.56
CA ARG A 15 11.57 42.53 2.37
C ARG A 15 12.70 41.95 3.21
N ILE A 16 12.37 41.34 4.36
CA ILE A 16 13.32 40.63 5.21
C ILE A 16 13.38 39.18 4.83
N TRP A 17 14.57 38.66 4.64
CA TRP A 17 14.84 37.32 4.19
C TRP A 17 15.78 36.55 5.12
N ILE A 18 15.70 35.25 5.11
CA ILE A 18 16.60 34.34 5.80
C ILE A 18 17.54 33.73 4.75
N VAL A 19 18.83 33.90 4.96
CA VAL A 19 19.88 33.34 4.10
C VAL A 19 19.85 31.84 4.20
N GLN A 20 19.73 31.15 3.05
CA GLN A 20 19.68 29.71 2.95
C GLN A 20 21.09 29.11 2.71
N PRO A 21 21.28 27.81 3.09
CA PRO A 21 22.49 27.08 2.73
C PRO A 21 22.72 27.05 1.20
N GLY A 22 23.99 27.03 0.79
CA GLY A 22 24.35 27.09 -0.63
C GLY A 22 24.42 28.52 -1.18
N SER A 23 24.31 29.53 -0.31
CA SER A 23 24.64 30.93 -0.62
C SER A 23 26.15 31.13 -0.63
N ASP A 24 26.65 31.87 -1.61
CA ASP A 24 28.06 32.21 -1.79
C ASP A 24 28.26 33.71 -2.01
N GLN A 25 29.43 34.11 -2.57
CA GLN A 25 29.76 35.49 -2.81
C GLN A 25 29.10 36.08 -4.07
N GLU A 26 28.55 35.25 -4.92
CA GLU A 26 27.88 35.62 -6.19
C GLU A 26 26.37 35.50 -6.09
N VAL A 27 25.89 34.42 -5.42
CA VAL A 27 24.49 34.07 -5.34
C VAL A 27 24.01 33.96 -3.91
N LEU A 28 23.03 34.78 -3.55
CA LEU A 28 22.38 34.72 -2.25
C LEU A 28 21.05 34.02 -2.37
N ARG A 29 20.91 32.82 -1.78
CA ARG A 29 19.68 32.06 -1.71
C ARG A 29 18.89 32.50 -0.48
N LEU A 30 17.66 32.90 -0.69
CA LEU A 30 16.86 33.59 0.31
C LEU A 30 15.49 32.91 0.49
N ARG A 31 15.05 32.78 1.73
CA ARG A 31 13.70 32.43 2.12
C ARG A 31 13.06 33.63 2.82
N PRO A 32 11.82 34.03 2.48
CA PRO A 32 11.16 35.11 3.16
C PRO A 32 10.89 34.74 4.63
N ILE A 33 10.98 35.73 5.54
CA ILE A 33 10.71 35.51 6.96
C ILE A 33 9.21 35.28 7.23
N ASP A 34 8.38 35.78 6.36
CA ASP A 34 6.91 35.85 6.43
C ASP A 34 6.18 35.04 5.37
N GLY A 35 6.89 34.53 4.39
CA GLY A 35 6.28 33.81 3.25
C GLY A 35 6.45 32.30 3.27
N SER A 36 5.92 31.65 2.22
CA SER A 36 6.02 30.23 2.00
C SER A 36 7.38 29.81 1.47
N GLU A 37 7.70 28.49 1.53
CA GLU A 37 8.90 27.96 0.89
C GLU A 37 8.88 28.07 -0.64
N ASP A 38 7.70 28.19 -1.24
CA ASP A 38 7.54 28.39 -2.68
C ASP A 38 8.00 29.77 -3.13
N GLU A 39 8.13 30.72 -2.20
CA GLU A 39 8.68 32.06 -2.44
C GLU A 39 10.21 32.12 -2.28
N ASN A 40 10.89 30.99 -2.08
CA ASN A 40 12.34 30.93 -2.06
C ASN A 40 12.90 31.48 -3.37
N THR A 41 13.87 32.36 -3.27
CA THR A 41 14.50 33.04 -4.41
C THR A 41 16.01 33.00 -4.32
N ALA A 42 16.65 33.26 -5.44
CA ALA A 42 18.09 33.48 -5.50
C ALA A 42 18.34 34.88 -6.08
N ILE A 43 19.22 35.62 -5.44
CA ILE A 43 19.66 36.94 -5.87
C ILE A 43 21.10 36.86 -6.32
N LEU A 44 21.37 37.33 -7.53
CA LEU A 44 22.73 37.49 -8.05
C LEU A 44 23.25 38.86 -7.59
N LEU A 45 24.25 38.86 -6.70
CA LEU A 45 24.71 40.07 -6.01
C LEU A 45 25.30 41.15 -6.94
N ASP A 46 25.86 40.74 -8.09
CA ASP A 46 26.49 41.63 -9.06
C ASP A 46 25.50 42.41 -9.92
N ILE A 47 24.30 41.90 -10.09
CA ILE A 47 23.26 42.53 -10.93
C ILE A 47 22.11 43.11 -10.10
N GLU A 48 22.12 42.93 -8.79
CA GLU A 48 21.06 43.46 -7.92
C GLU A 48 21.18 44.99 -7.77
N PRO A 49 20.15 45.76 -8.12
CA PRO A 49 20.20 47.23 -8.11
C PRO A 49 20.52 47.84 -6.74
N LYS A 50 20.01 47.23 -5.67
CA LYS A 50 20.30 47.60 -4.27
C LYS A 50 20.93 46.39 -3.57
N ARG A 51 22.16 46.52 -3.12
CA ARG A 51 22.82 45.41 -2.41
C ARG A 51 22.06 45.05 -1.14
N PRO A 52 21.87 43.75 -0.86
CA PRO A 52 21.32 43.29 0.40
C PRO A 52 22.10 43.83 1.60
N ARG A 53 21.39 44.12 2.66
CA ARG A 53 21.96 44.61 3.94
C ARG A 53 21.62 43.64 5.07
N ALA A 54 22.47 43.61 6.09
CA ALA A 54 22.13 42.88 7.31
C ALA A 54 20.86 43.47 7.92
N ALA A 55 19.87 42.64 8.23
CA ALA A 55 18.64 43.08 8.86
C ALA A 55 18.61 42.65 10.32
N VAL A 56 18.01 43.50 11.15
CA VAL A 56 17.72 43.21 12.55
C VAL A 56 16.20 43.20 12.72
N PHE A 57 15.71 42.29 13.48
CA PHE A 57 14.29 42.22 13.79
C PHE A 57 13.97 43.15 14.95
N ASP A 58 13.22 44.21 14.69
CA ASP A 58 12.86 45.19 15.70
C ASP A 58 12.01 44.61 16.83
N TRP A 59 12.21 45.14 18.05
CA TRP A 59 11.35 44.83 19.18
C TRP A 59 9.92 45.30 18.93
N PRO A 60 8.89 44.58 19.41
CA PRO A 60 7.51 45.00 19.29
C PRO A 60 7.30 46.30 20.11
N ASP A 61 6.59 47.24 19.53
CA ASP A 61 6.20 48.48 20.19
C ASP A 61 4.90 48.29 21.00
N PRO A 62 4.92 48.23 22.33
CA PRO A 62 3.74 48.02 23.15
C PRO A 62 2.63 49.07 22.92
N ALA A 63 2.99 50.27 22.49
CA ALA A 63 2.01 51.33 22.19
C ALA A 63 1.19 51.01 20.93
N LYS A 64 1.76 50.30 19.97
CA LYS A 64 1.10 49.90 18.73
C LYS A 64 0.37 48.55 18.85
N HIS A 65 0.87 47.67 19.70
CA HIS A 65 0.44 46.27 19.72
C HIS A 65 -0.59 45.94 20.82
N GLY A 66 -1.08 46.87 21.59
CA GLY A 66 -2.18 46.72 22.56
C GLY A 66 -2.32 45.36 23.31
N PRO A 67 -3.32 45.18 24.16
CA PRO A 67 -3.51 43.97 24.92
C PRO A 67 -4.28 42.92 24.10
N ASP A 68 -3.70 42.38 23.00
CA ASP A 68 -4.30 41.33 22.14
C ASP A 68 -3.67 39.99 22.39
N LEU A 69 -4.05 39.33 23.48
CA LEU A 69 -3.54 37.99 23.81
C LEU A 69 -3.88 36.96 22.74
N THR A 70 -5.13 36.95 22.24
CA THR A 70 -5.58 36.02 21.22
C THR A 70 -4.77 36.15 19.93
N GLY A 71 -4.51 37.40 19.48
CA GLY A 71 -3.66 37.66 18.31
C GLY A 71 -2.20 37.24 18.51
N THR A 72 -1.68 37.35 19.72
CA THR A 72 -0.33 36.89 20.06
C THR A 72 -0.26 35.37 20.09
N MET A 73 -1.29 34.70 20.61
CA MET A 73 -1.38 33.20 20.57
C MET A 73 -1.51 32.70 19.16
N LEU A 74 -2.33 33.34 18.31
CA LEU A 74 -2.43 32.93 16.88
C LEU A 74 -1.09 33.10 16.16
N LEU A 75 -0.32 34.16 16.44
CA LEU A 75 1.02 34.33 15.89
C LEU A 75 1.97 33.19 16.35
N LYS A 76 1.93 32.86 17.64
CA LYS A 76 2.67 31.70 18.17
C LYS A 76 2.32 30.44 17.45
N ASP A 77 1.01 30.16 17.29
CA ASP A 77 0.53 28.94 16.64
C ASP A 77 0.92 28.90 15.15
N ALA A 78 0.81 30.05 14.44
CA ALA A 78 1.30 30.14 13.06
C ALA A 78 2.79 29.82 12.94
N LEU A 79 3.62 30.37 13.83
CA LEU A 79 5.06 30.10 13.85
C LEU A 79 5.36 28.62 14.13
N THR A 80 4.63 28.02 15.07
CA THR A 80 4.78 26.59 15.41
C THR A 80 4.32 25.68 14.26
N LEU A 81 3.12 25.94 13.70
CA LEU A 81 2.52 25.14 12.64
C LEU A 81 3.24 25.25 11.29
N LYS A 82 3.88 26.40 11.03
CA LYS A 82 4.70 26.63 9.82
C LYS A 82 6.13 26.12 9.92
N MET A 83 6.54 25.62 11.09
CA MET A 83 7.88 25.11 11.28
C MET A 83 8.03 23.76 10.56
N ARG A 84 8.71 23.74 9.42
CA ARG A 84 8.90 22.54 8.61
C ARG A 84 10.23 21.83 8.90
N ASN A 85 11.26 22.57 9.26
CA ASN A 85 12.58 22.05 9.59
C ASN A 85 12.82 22.07 11.10
N GLY A 86 11.93 21.40 11.87
CA GLY A 86 12.05 21.35 13.32
C GLY A 86 13.36 20.70 13.79
N ALA A 87 13.87 21.16 14.93
CA ALA A 87 15.05 20.58 15.58
C ALA A 87 14.77 19.24 16.30
N GLY A 88 13.58 18.70 16.16
CA GLY A 88 13.19 17.40 16.72
C GLY A 88 13.92 16.21 16.10
N ALA A 89 13.65 15.01 16.63
CA ALA A 89 14.27 13.76 16.17
C ALA A 89 13.95 13.45 14.70
N PHE A 90 12.75 13.85 14.25
CA PHE A 90 12.25 13.64 12.88
C PHE A 90 11.95 14.98 12.23
N ARG A 91 12.48 15.19 11.02
CA ARG A 91 12.28 16.42 10.25
C ARG A 91 11.05 16.35 9.36
N SER A 92 10.77 15.19 8.82
CA SER A 92 9.67 14.95 7.89
C SER A 92 8.27 15.24 8.46
N PHE A 93 8.10 15.15 9.79
CA PHE A 93 6.80 15.29 10.43
C PHE A 93 6.13 16.65 10.22
N GLY A 94 6.93 17.69 10.03
CA GLY A 94 6.43 19.02 9.65
C GLY A 94 5.93 19.10 8.20
N SER A 95 6.30 18.13 7.35
CA SER A 95 6.08 18.16 5.90
C SER A 95 5.13 17.10 5.40
N ILE A 96 4.63 16.19 6.24
CA ILE A 96 3.75 15.09 5.86
C ILE A 96 2.28 15.38 6.17
N ALA A 97 1.39 14.79 5.36
CA ALA A 97 -0.06 14.87 5.50
C ALA A 97 -0.67 13.60 6.11
N VAL A 98 0.13 12.79 6.77
CA VAL A 98 -0.29 11.57 7.45
C VAL A 98 0.20 11.63 8.90
N GLU A 99 -0.62 11.15 9.84
CA GLU A 99 -0.22 10.96 11.23
C GLU A 99 0.40 9.57 11.39
N PRO A 100 1.75 9.46 11.52
CA PRO A 100 2.39 8.17 11.66
C PRO A 100 2.06 7.56 13.01
N LYS A 101 1.78 6.28 13.05
CA LYS A 101 1.65 5.54 14.30
C LYS A 101 3.02 5.13 14.84
N ALA A 102 3.12 4.96 16.15
CA ALA A 102 4.40 4.68 16.81
C ALA A 102 5.12 3.46 16.20
N TYR A 103 4.40 2.40 15.86
CA TYR A 103 4.98 1.22 15.23
C TYR A 103 5.58 1.52 13.82
N GLN A 104 5.00 2.44 13.05
CA GLN A 104 5.48 2.79 11.71
C GLN A 104 6.81 3.55 11.72
N LEU A 105 7.23 4.04 12.89
CA LEU A 105 8.53 4.70 13.06
C LEU A 105 9.69 3.73 13.23
N VAL A 106 9.41 2.45 13.50
CA VAL A 106 10.48 1.45 13.70
C VAL A 106 11.37 1.31 12.47
N PRO A 107 10.85 1.13 11.23
CA PRO A 107 11.69 1.08 10.04
C PRO A 107 12.45 2.39 9.80
N LEU A 108 11.83 3.53 10.09
CA LEU A 108 12.49 4.83 10.00
C LEU A 108 13.70 4.92 10.95
N LEU A 109 13.52 4.54 12.22
CA LEU A 109 14.60 4.54 13.20
C LEU A 109 15.71 3.56 12.84
N MET A 110 15.38 2.40 12.25
CA MET A 110 16.37 1.44 11.77
C MET A 110 17.15 2.00 10.57
N ALA A 111 16.45 2.64 9.63
CA ALA A 111 17.07 3.27 8.48
C ALA A 111 18.05 4.39 8.90
N LEU A 112 17.65 5.25 9.84
CA LEU A 112 18.48 6.36 10.34
C LEU A 112 19.72 5.91 11.16
N ARG A 113 19.82 4.65 11.54
CA ARG A 113 21.01 4.07 12.21
C ARG A 113 22.04 3.49 11.23
N GLN A 114 21.70 3.42 9.94
CA GLN A 114 22.55 2.86 8.92
C GLN A 114 23.20 4.00 8.11
N ASP A 115 24.49 3.92 7.86
CA ASP A 115 25.19 4.87 6.96
C ASP A 115 24.72 4.69 5.51
N ILE A 116 24.52 3.44 5.11
CA ILE A 116 23.93 3.05 3.83
C ILE A 116 22.71 2.19 4.13
N ILE A 117 21.56 2.66 3.70
CA ILE A 117 20.30 2.02 4.03
C ILE A 117 20.11 0.78 3.15
N ARG A 118 20.12 -0.38 3.78
CA ARG A 118 19.79 -1.68 3.20
C ARG A 118 18.78 -2.35 4.11
N LEU A 119 17.49 -2.17 3.82
CA LEU A 119 16.42 -2.59 4.72
C LEU A 119 15.33 -3.34 3.97
N LEU A 120 14.92 -4.49 4.51
CA LEU A 120 13.74 -5.24 4.08
C LEU A 120 12.61 -5.02 5.08
N ILE A 121 11.51 -4.45 4.62
CA ILE A 121 10.26 -4.30 5.38
C ILE A 121 9.30 -5.39 4.93
N ALA A 122 9.11 -6.38 5.81
CA ALA A 122 8.35 -7.60 5.54
C ALA A 122 7.10 -7.71 6.43
N ASP A 123 6.46 -6.60 6.72
CA ASP A 123 5.28 -6.52 7.56
C ASP A 123 4.03 -7.09 6.89
N ASP A 124 3.06 -7.55 7.69
CA ASP A 124 1.78 -8.05 7.22
C ASP A 124 1.06 -7.11 6.25
N VAL A 125 0.14 -7.67 5.47
CA VAL A 125 -0.73 -6.89 4.58
C VAL A 125 -1.57 -5.90 5.41
N GLY A 126 -1.66 -4.66 4.93
CA GLY A 126 -2.49 -3.62 5.56
C GLY A 126 -1.84 -2.88 6.75
N VAL A 127 -0.62 -3.22 7.16
CA VAL A 127 0.13 -2.52 8.23
C VAL A 127 0.55 -1.11 7.82
N GLY A 128 0.77 -0.88 6.53
CA GLY A 128 1.14 0.43 5.99
C GLY A 128 2.58 0.54 5.51
N LYS A 129 3.14 -0.51 4.90
CA LYS A 129 4.51 -0.51 4.33
C LYS A 129 4.81 0.67 3.42
N THR A 130 3.83 1.10 2.60
CA THR A 130 3.95 2.29 1.74
C THR A 130 4.16 3.55 2.57
N ILE A 131 3.45 3.68 3.72
CA ILE A 131 3.62 4.79 4.65
C ILE A 131 5.02 4.76 5.26
N GLU A 132 5.49 3.59 5.71
CA GLU A 132 6.81 3.41 6.30
C GLU A 132 7.92 3.79 5.31
N ALA A 133 7.82 3.35 4.06
CA ALA A 133 8.77 3.69 3.02
C ALA A 133 8.71 5.18 2.64
N GLY A 134 7.51 5.76 2.57
CA GLY A 134 7.30 7.19 2.33
C GLY A 134 7.88 8.06 3.45
N LEU A 135 7.73 7.65 4.72
CA LEU A 135 8.35 8.31 5.88
C LEU A 135 9.88 8.32 5.76
N ILE A 136 10.49 7.18 5.45
CA ILE A 136 11.95 7.10 5.27
C ILE A 136 12.41 8.00 4.12
N LEU A 137 11.75 7.93 2.97
CA LEU A 137 12.10 8.75 1.81
C LEU A 137 11.97 10.24 2.13
N ARG A 138 10.84 10.66 2.72
CA ARG A 138 10.60 12.06 3.06
C ARG A 138 11.61 12.58 4.08
N GLU A 139 11.92 11.78 5.11
CA GLU A 139 12.92 12.12 6.12
C GLU A 139 14.30 12.35 5.51
N LEU A 140 14.74 11.48 4.60
CA LEU A 140 16.03 11.61 3.93
C LEU A 140 16.09 12.80 2.97
N ILE A 141 14.97 13.13 2.33
CA ILE A 141 14.85 14.34 1.51
C ILE A 141 15.00 15.59 2.39
N ASP A 142 14.28 15.63 3.51
CA ASP A 142 14.31 16.78 4.43
C ASP A 142 15.65 16.92 5.18
N ARG A 143 16.41 15.82 5.30
CA ARG A 143 17.80 15.84 5.76
C ARG A 143 18.79 16.24 4.67
N GLY A 144 18.34 16.33 3.41
CA GLY A 144 19.22 16.59 2.26
C GLY A 144 20.14 15.43 1.91
N GLU A 145 19.88 14.23 2.46
CA GLU A 145 20.66 13.02 2.19
C GLU A 145 20.27 12.37 0.86
N VAL A 146 19.02 12.57 0.42
CA VAL A 146 18.49 12.08 -0.85
C VAL A 146 18.02 13.24 -1.71
N THR A 147 18.59 13.37 -2.89
CA THR A 147 18.21 14.38 -3.91
C THR A 147 17.41 13.77 -5.06
N GLN A 148 17.60 12.48 -5.31
CA GLN A 148 16.88 11.72 -6.33
C GLN A 148 16.50 10.35 -5.79
N ALA A 149 15.30 9.87 -6.14
CA ALA A 149 14.80 8.57 -5.73
C ALA A 149 13.98 7.91 -6.83
N ALA A 150 13.98 6.57 -6.84
CA ALA A 150 13.11 5.77 -7.69
C ALA A 150 12.34 4.74 -6.86
N VAL A 151 11.04 4.60 -7.16
CA VAL A 151 10.19 3.50 -6.69
C VAL A 151 10.03 2.51 -7.83
N LEU A 152 10.50 1.29 -7.65
CA LEU A 152 10.32 0.19 -8.57
C LEU A 152 9.16 -0.67 -8.10
N CYS A 153 8.12 -0.75 -8.87
CA CYS A 153 6.92 -1.50 -8.48
C CYS A 153 6.24 -2.18 -9.68
N PRO A 154 5.36 -3.16 -9.47
CA PRO A 154 4.49 -3.69 -10.52
C PRO A 154 3.67 -2.58 -11.21
N PRO A 155 3.33 -2.74 -12.50
CA PRO A 155 2.63 -1.68 -13.28
C PRO A 155 1.36 -1.14 -12.62
N HIS A 156 0.57 -2.01 -12.01
CA HIS A 156 -0.70 -1.66 -11.37
C HIS A 156 -0.56 -0.86 -10.06
N LEU A 157 0.64 -0.81 -9.47
CA LEU A 157 0.92 -0.01 -8.27
C LEU A 157 1.47 1.39 -8.57
N CYS A 158 1.82 1.67 -9.83
CA CYS A 158 2.49 2.94 -10.17
C CYS A 158 1.63 4.17 -9.82
N ASP A 159 0.34 4.14 -10.16
CA ASP A 159 -0.56 5.27 -9.90
C ASP A 159 -0.89 5.40 -8.41
N GLN A 160 -1.05 4.28 -7.70
CA GLN A 160 -1.19 4.29 -6.25
C GLN A 160 0.03 4.94 -5.57
N TRP A 161 1.25 4.55 -5.95
CA TRP A 161 2.47 5.17 -5.42
C TRP A 161 2.54 6.67 -5.72
N ARG A 162 2.12 7.08 -6.92
CA ARG A 162 2.06 8.51 -7.29
C ARG A 162 1.12 9.29 -6.38
N SER A 163 -0.09 8.80 -6.18
CA SER A 163 -1.09 9.42 -5.30
C SER A 163 -0.59 9.47 -3.85
N GLU A 164 -0.13 8.36 -3.29
CA GLU A 164 0.38 8.26 -1.92
C GLU A 164 1.57 9.20 -1.67
N LEU A 165 2.55 9.24 -2.59
CA LEU A 165 3.71 10.14 -2.46
C LEU A 165 3.30 11.61 -2.56
N LYS A 166 2.39 11.95 -3.47
CA LYS A 166 1.92 13.31 -3.67
C LYS A 166 1.06 13.80 -2.52
N GLU A 167 0.04 13.03 -2.14
CA GLU A 167 -0.98 13.45 -1.18
C GLU A 167 -0.49 13.38 0.26
N ARG A 168 0.26 12.33 0.62
CA ARG A 168 0.68 12.12 2.00
C ARG A 168 2.06 12.64 2.32
N PHE A 169 2.97 12.67 1.33
CA PHE A 169 4.37 13.06 1.54
C PHE A 169 4.78 14.31 0.78
N HIS A 170 3.89 14.90 -0.02
CA HIS A 170 4.17 16.06 -0.87
C HIS A 170 5.39 15.87 -1.77
N ILE A 171 5.52 14.66 -2.36
CA ILE A 171 6.57 14.30 -3.30
C ILE A 171 5.93 14.12 -4.69
N ASP A 172 6.23 15.02 -5.62
CA ASP A 172 5.75 14.92 -7.01
C ASP A 172 6.69 13.97 -7.80
N ALA A 173 6.32 12.70 -7.88
CA ALA A 173 7.05 11.68 -8.61
C ALA A 173 6.44 11.45 -9.99
N LYS A 174 7.28 11.28 -11.02
CA LYS A 174 6.86 10.99 -12.40
C LYS A 174 6.78 9.49 -12.64
N VAL A 175 5.68 9.05 -13.24
CA VAL A 175 5.42 7.64 -13.54
C VAL A 175 6.03 7.28 -14.88
N LEU A 176 6.92 6.28 -14.88
CA LEU A 176 7.63 5.76 -16.06
C LEU A 176 7.11 4.36 -16.39
N THR A 177 6.22 4.31 -17.37
CA THR A 177 5.65 3.08 -17.94
C THR A 177 5.80 3.12 -19.46
N PRO A 178 5.62 2.01 -20.19
CA PRO A 178 5.65 2.02 -21.66
C PRO A 178 4.71 3.06 -22.29
N ARG A 179 3.63 3.43 -21.59
CA ARG A 179 2.64 4.42 -22.08
C ARG A 179 3.10 5.86 -21.88
N THR A 180 3.72 6.17 -20.74
CA THR A 180 4.07 7.54 -20.34
C THR A 180 5.44 8.00 -20.83
N VAL A 181 6.40 7.08 -20.97
CA VAL A 181 7.79 7.39 -21.33
C VAL A 181 7.91 8.19 -22.62
N LYS A 182 7.21 7.78 -23.69
CA LYS A 182 7.24 8.49 -24.98
C LYS A 182 6.80 9.96 -24.89
N SER A 183 5.88 10.26 -23.98
CA SER A 183 5.42 11.63 -23.73
C SER A 183 6.44 12.43 -22.90
N LEU A 184 7.04 11.77 -21.91
CA LEU A 184 8.02 12.38 -21.02
C LEU A 184 9.36 12.67 -21.73
N GLU A 185 9.78 11.80 -22.64
CA GLU A 185 10.99 11.97 -23.46
C GLU A 185 10.94 13.21 -24.35
N LYS A 186 9.77 13.63 -24.80
CA LYS A 186 9.61 14.85 -25.60
C LYS A 186 10.02 16.11 -24.84
N ASN A 187 9.96 16.08 -23.52
CA ASN A 187 10.25 17.23 -22.65
C ASN A 187 11.68 17.21 -22.09
N VAL A 188 12.47 16.20 -22.43
CA VAL A 188 13.79 15.97 -21.84
C VAL A 188 14.82 15.77 -22.96
N PRO A 189 16.05 16.28 -22.83
CA PRO A 189 17.13 15.97 -23.76
C PRO A 189 17.39 14.47 -23.88
N ALA A 190 17.64 13.98 -25.08
CA ALA A 190 17.84 12.55 -25.33
C ALA A 190 18.92 11.95 -24.41
N GLY A 191 18.63 10.78 -23.83
CA GLY A 191 19.55 10.04 -22.96
C GLY A 191 19.59 10.49 -21.50
N THR A 192 18.79 11.47 -21.09
CA THR A 192 18.82 12.03 -19.72
C THR A 192 17.54 11.82 -18.88
N LEU A 193 16.59 11.01 -19.35
CA LEU A 193 15.30 10.81 -18.69
C LEU A 193 15.42 10.53 -17.19
N TYR A 194 16.26 9.56 -16.82
CA TYR A 194 16.44 9.13 -15.43
C TYR A 194 17.25 10.13 -14.57
N ASN A 195 18.02 11.01 -15.21
CA ASN A 195 18.79 12.06 -14.52
C ASN A 195 18.00 13.34 -14.40
N PHE A 196 16.99 13.54 -15.26
CA PHE A 196 16.20 14.77 -15.31
C PHE A 196 15.18 14.87 -14.19
N TYR A 197 14.44 13.77 -13.95
CA TYR A 197 13.42 13.73 -12.91
C TYR A 197 14.03 13.36 -11.56
N LYS A 198 13.77 14.19 -10.54
CA LYS A 198 14.27 13.95 -9.18
C LYS A 198 13.62 12.72 -8.54
N TYR A 199 12.32 12.59 -8.70
CA TYR A 199 11.54 11.48 -8.11
C TYR A 199 10.77 10.77 -9.21
N MET A 200 10.89 9.46 -9.25
CA MET A 200 10.25 8.66 -10.28
C MET A 200 9.69 7.36 -9.73
N ILE A 201 8.62 6.91 -10.35
CA ILE A 201 7.99 5.62 -10.13
C ILE A 201 8.13 4.85 -11.42
N VAL A 202 8.83 3.74 -11.38
CA VAL A 202 9.24 2.99 -12.57
C VAL A 202 8.62 1.60 -12.53
N SER A 203 7.90 1.25 -13.58
CA SER A 203 7.34 -0.10 -13.71
C SER A 203 8.45 -1.13 -13.87
N LEU A 204 8.47 -2.15 -13.01
CA LEU A 204 9.39 -3.29 -13.10
C LEU A 204 9.30 -4.00 -14.45
N ASP A 205 8.12 -4.06 -15.05
CA ASP A 205 7.92 -4.70 -16.35
C ASP A 205 8.49 -3.89 -17.50
N TYR A 206 8.60 -2.57 -17.33
CA TYR A 206 9.22 -1.70 -18.32
C TYR A 206 10.73 -1.84 -18.30
N ILE A 207 11.35 -1.81 -17.12
CA ILE A 207 12.82 -1.79 -17.01
C ILE A 207 13.49 -3.18 -16.95
N LYS A 208 12.71 -4.27 -16.85
CA LYS A 208 13.30 -5.62 -16.87
C LYS A 208 13.86 -6.01 -18.24
N SER A 209 13.36 -5.40 -19.33
CA SER A 209 13.82 -5.69 -20.70
C SER A 209 15.24 -5.24 -20.91
N ASP A 210 16.02 -5.97 -21.72
CA ASP A 210 17.44 -5.73 -21.94
C ASP A 210 17.73 -4.31 -22.50
N GLU A 211 16.81 -3.78 -23.31
CA GLU A 211 16.93 -2.45 -23.93
C GLU A 211 16.91 -1.32 -22.88
N HIS A 212 16.03 -1.40 -21.87
CA HIS A 212 15.85 -0.34 -20.87
C HIS A 212 16.68 -0.57 -19.62
N ARG A 213 17.00 -1.83 -19.31
CA ARG A 213 17.72 -2.23 -18.09
C ARG A 213 19.06 -1.58 -17.93
N GLN A 214 19.90 -1.62 -18.99
CA GLN A 214 21.26 -1.07 -18.92
C GLN A 214 21.25 0.45 -18.73
N ASN A 215 20.39 1.16 -19.45
CA ASN A 215 20.24 2.60 -19.32
C ASN A 215 19.80 3.00 -17.91
N PHE A 216 18.88 2.24 -17.33
CA PHE A 216 18.42 2.49 -15.96
C PHE A 216 19.52 2.19 -14.93
N ILE A 217 20.23 1.05 -15.02
CA ILE A 217 21.31 0.69 -14.06
C ILE A 217 22.37 1.78 -13.96
N VAL A 218 22.79 2.33 -15.12
CA VAL A 218 23.81 3.39 -15.19
C VAL A 218 23.32 4.70 -14.58
N SER A 219 22.06 5.06 -14.82
CA SER A 219 21.49 6.35 -14.43
C SER A 219 20.59 6.29 -13.19
N ALA A 220 20.48 5.11 -12.55
CA ALA A 220 19.58 4.91 -11.40
C ALA A 220 20.03 5.76 -10.20
N PRO A 221 19.08 6.40 -9.50
CA PRO A 221 19.38 7.22 -8.33
C PRO A 221 20.00 6.40 -7.20
N ASP A 222 20.57 7.11 -6.21
CA ASP A 222 21.23 6.49 -5.06
C ASP A 222 20.25 6.02 -3.99
N PHE A 223 18.95 6.30 -4.13
CA PHE A 223 17.90 5.78 -3.26
C PHE A 223 16.83 5.07 -4.09
N ILE A 224 16.64 3.79 -3.83
CA ILE A 224 15.68 2.93 -4.55
C ILE A 224 14.77 2.24 -3.55
N ILE A 225 13.46 2.35 -3.78
CA ILE A 225 12.43 1.56 -3.11
C ILE A 225 11.96 0.49 -4.10
N VAL A 226 11.88 -0.76 -3.66
CA VAL A 226 11.35 -1.87 -4.47
C VAL A 226 10.12 -2.42 -3.77
N ASP A 227 8.95 -2.24 -4.37
CA ASP A 227 7.72 -2.79 -3.83
C ASP A 227 7.42 -4.16 -4.44
N GLU A 228 6.70 -4.99 -3.67
CA GLU A 228 6.46 -6.41 -3.96
C GLU A 228 7.75 -7.16 -4.33
N ALA A 229 8.81 -6.91 -3.55
CA ALA A 229 10.17 -7.40 -3.81
C ALA A 229 10.25 -8.94 -3.93
N HIS A 230 9.29 -9.69 -3.36
CA HIS A 230 9.20 -11.14 -3.52
C HIS A 230 8.99 -11.57 -4.99
N THR A 231 8.44 -10.69 -5.84
CA THR A 231 8.27 -10.97 -7.27
C THR A 231 9.60 -10.94 -8.05
N CYS A 232 10.66 -10.49 -7.39
CA CYS A 232 11.99 -10.31 -7.98
C CYS A 232 12.97 -11.42 -7.57
N THR A 233 12.52 -12.58 -7.10
CA THR A 233 13.43 -13.54 -6.43
C THR A 233 13.56 -14.90 -7.05
N THR A 234 12.76 -15.36 -8.04
CA THR A 234 12.79 -16.75 -8.50
C THR A 234 12.37 -17.06 -9.92
N THR A 235 12.72 -18.25 -10.31
CA THR A 235 12.39 -19.20 -11.37
C THR A 235 11.23 -18.80 -12.29
N GLY A 236 11.56 -18.60 -13.53
CA GLY A 236 10.75 -18.13 -14.65
C GLY A 236 11.50 -17.03 -15.37
N THR A 237 11.45 -16.99 -16.69
CA THR A 237 12.28 -16.05 -17.48
C THR A 237 12.09 -14.59 -17.09
N GLY A 238 10.84 -14.15 -16.85
CA GLY A 238 10.55 -12.79 -16.47
C GLY A 238 10.96 -12.42 -15.02
N LYS A 239 10.83 -13.35 -14.08
CA LYS A 239 11.27 -13.17 -12.67
C LYS A 239 12.78 -13.17 -12.55
N GLN A 240 13.46 -13.99 -13.35
CA GLN A 240 14.92 -13.99 -13.41
C GLN A 240 15.49 -12.66 -13.92
N GLN A 241 14.85 -12.00 -14.88
CA GLN A 241 15.24 -10.69 -15.36
C GLN A 241 15.07 -9.60 -14.28
N ARG A 242 13.99 -9.63 -13.50
CA ARG A 242 13.77 -8.71 -12.36
C ARG A 242 14.84 -8.93 -11.28
N TYR A 243 15.14 -10.19 -10.93
CA TYR A 243 16.20 -10.50 -9.97
C TYR A 243 17.57 -10.01 -10.44
N GLN A 244 17.92 -10.25 -11.71
CA GLN A 244 19.18 -9.75 -12.27
C GLN A 244 19.28 -8.23 -12.22
N LEU A 245 18.20 -7.52 -12.55
CA LEU A 245 18.14 -6.06 -12.41
C LEU A 245 18.46 -5.62 -10.98
N LEU A 246 17.78 -6.18 -9.98
CA LEU A 246 18.02 -5.79 -8.59
C LEU A 246 19.42 -6.16 -8.11
N LYS A 247 19.92 -7.31 -8.53
CA LYS A 247 21.29 -7.75 -8.23
C LYS A 247 22.33 -6.81 -8.82
N GLU A 248 22.15 -6.32 -10.06
CA GLU A 248 23.04 -5.34 -10.66
C GLU A 248 22.96 -3.98 -9.95
N LEU A 249 21.74 -3.54 -9.59
CA LEU A 249 21.55 -2.31 -8.82
C LEU A 249 22.21 -2.38 -7.43
N SER A 250 22.19 -3.56 -6.78
CA SER A 250 22.77 -3.75 -5.45
C SER A 250 24.30 -3.81 -5.42
N LYS A 251 24.96 -4.02 -6.56
CA LYS A 251 26.43 -4.02 -6.67
C LYS A 251 27.06 -2.67 -6.31
N LYS A 252 26.33 -1.57 -6.49
CA LYS A 252 26.77 -0.26 -6.02
C LYS A 252 26.57 -0.22 -4.49
N GLU A 253 27.65 -0.46 -3.74
CA GLU A 253 27.61 -0.57 -2.27
C GLU A 253 27.03 0.68 -1.61
N GLU A 254 27.29 1.85 -2.15
CA GLU A 254 26.81 3.14 -1.65
C GLU A 254 25.31 3.41 -1.91
N ARG A 255 24.61 2.57 -2.69
CA ARG A 255 23.22 2.76 -3.04
C ARG A 255 22.31 2.33 -1.90
N ASN A 256 21.44 3.22 -1.48
CA ASN A 256 20.39 2.94 -0.52
C ASN A 256 19.27 2.13 -1.18
N MET A 257 18.87 1.02 -0.58
CA MET A 257 17.81 0.17 -1.10
C MET A 257 16.83 -0.23 -0.01
N LEU A 258 15.57 0.02 -0.27
CA LEU A 258 14.45 -0.34 0.58
C LEU A 258 13.60 -1.39 -0.14
N LEU A 259 13.51 -2.58 0.42
CA LEU A 259 12.73 -3.68 -0.16
C LEU A 259 11.44 -3.84 0.67
N LEU A 260 10.29 -3.86 -0.01
CA LEU A 260 8.97 -4.01 0.61
C LEU A 260 8.33 -5.30 0.14
N THR A 261 7.79 -6.08 1.06
CA THR A 261 7.00 -7.26 0.74
C THR A 261 6.13 -7.68 1.92
N ALA A 262 4.96 -8.23 1.66
CA ALA A 262 4.16 -8.87 2.71
C ALA A 262 4.52 -10.37 2.87
N THR A 263 5.16 -10.95 1.88
CA THR A 263 5.42 -12.40 1.79
C THR A 263 6.89 -12.68 1.46
N PRO A 264 7.83 -12.41 2.37
CA PRO A 264 9.26 -12.53 2.09
C PRO A 264 9.67 -13.96 1.72
N HIS A 265 8.97 -14.94 2.24
CA HIS A 265 9.27 -16.35 2.02
C HIS A 265 8.51 -16.99 0.86
N SER A 266 7.78 -16.32 0.03
CA SER A 266 6.96 -16.78 -1.12
C SER A 266 6.96 -18.31 -1.46
N GLY A 267 7.12 -19.18 -0.47
CA GLY A 267 7.18 -20.66 -0.58
C GLY A 267 8.47 -21.24 -1.16
N ASN A 268 9.47 -20.42 -1.42
CA ASN A 268 10.76 -20.84 -1.95
C ASN A 268 11.89 -20.32 -1.06
N GLU A 269 12.52 -21.23 -0.34
CA GLU A 269 13.63 -20.89 0.56
C GLU A 269 14.81 -20.23 -0.19
N LYS A 270 15.10 -20.72 -1.41
CA LYS A 270 16.13 -20.10 -2.27
C LYS A 270 15.73 -18.68 -2.66
N GLY A 271 14.45 -18.44 -2.96
CA GLY A 271 13.92 -17.10 -3.25
C GLY A 271 14.12 -16.14 -2.09
N PHE A 272 13.87 -16.57 -0.86
CA PHE A 272 14.12 -15.76 0.33
C PHE A 272 15.61 -15.40 0.50
N TYR A 273 16.51 -16.36 0.40
CA TYR A 273 17.94 -16.07 0.48
C TYR A 273 18.43 -15.21 -0.68
N ASN A 274 17.86 -15.38 -1.87
CA ASN A 274 18.12 -14.49 -3.00
C ASN A 274 17.69 -13.04 -2.69
N LEU A 275 16.51 -12.85 -2.05
CA LEU A 275 16.05 -11.54 -1.62
C LEU A 275 17.00 -10.93 -0.58
N LEU A 276 17.42 -11.72 0.42
CA LEU A 276 18.40 -11.28 1.41
C LEU A 276 19.75 -10.93 0.79
N SER A 277 20.15 -11.61 -0.29
CA SER A 277 21.40 -11.33 -0.98
C SER A 277 21.44 -9.98 -1.70
N ILE A 278 20.26 -9.38 -1.96
CA ILE A 278 20.15 -8.02 -2.49
C ILE A 278 20.51 -7.00 -1.40
N LEU A 279 20.22 -7.30 -0.13
CA LEU A 279 20.64 -6.47 1.00
C LEU A 279 22.17 -6.57 1.20
N ASP A 280 22.67 -7.79 1.31
CA ASP A 280 24.10 -8.10 1.43
C ASP A 280 24.37 -9.53 0.91
N PRO A 281 25.31 -9.73 -0.03
CA PRO A 281 25.64 -11.04 -0.58
C PRO A 281 26.04 -12.09 0.47
N LYS A 282 26.54 -11.66 1.65
CA LYS A 282 26.92 -12.58 2.73
C LYS A 282 25.74 -13.43 3.24
N TYR A 283 24.50 -12.97 3.11
CA TYR A 283 23.33 -13.69 3.58
C TYR A 283 22.98 -14.93 2.77
N LEU A 284 23.54 -15.10 1.56
CA LEU A 284 23.45 -16.38 0.83
C LEU A 284 24.04 -17.54 1.63
N ARG A 285 25.08 -17.27 2.43
CA ARG A 285 25.69 -18.31 3.29
C ARG A 285 24.73 -18.88 4.33
N LEU A 286 23.67 -18.14 4.69
CA LEU A 286 22.66 -18.67 5.62
C LEU A 286 21.91 -19.89 5.07
N SER A 287 21.87 -20.08 3.74
CA SER A 287 21.31 -21.28 3.12
C SER A 287 22.22 -22.51 3.20
N GLU A 288 23.52 -22.30 3.41
CA GLU A 288 24.54 -23.36 3.33
C GLU A 288 25.08 -23.76 4.71
N VAL A 289 25.07 -22.83 5.68
CA VAL A 289 25.67 -23.03 7.01
C VAL A 289 24.70 -23.71 7.95
N ASN A 290 25.21 -24.71 8.71
CA ASN A 290 24.41 -25.36 9.76
C ASN A 290 23.95 -24.32 10.79
N GLU A 291 22.66 -24.29 11.08
CA GLU A 291 21.95 -23.30 11.90
C GLU A 291 22.50 -23.10 13.32
N LYS A 292 23.19 -24.09 13.86
CA LYS A 292 23.74 -24.07 15.22
C LYS A 292 25.15 -23.50 15.30
N THR A 293 25.71 -23.02 14.20
CA THR A 293 27.08 -22.47 14.20
C THR A 293 27.10 -21.04 14.72
N PRO A 294 28.23 -20.62 15.35
CA PRO A 294 28.42 -19.23 15.78
C PRO A 294 28.34 -18.25 14.59
N GLU A 295 28.76 -18.67 13.40
CA GLU A 295 28.70 -17.87 12.17
C GLU A 295 27.25 -17.60 11.76
N ALA A 296 26.41 -18.63 11.75
CA ALA A 296 24.99 -18.47 11.45
C ALA A 296 24.30 -17.54 12.45
N SER A 297 24.62 -17.64 13.74
CA SER A 297 24.08 -16.77 14.78
C SER A 297 24.47 -15.30 14.58
N ARG A 298 25.73 -15.05 14.23
CA ARG A 298 26.23 -13.70 13.92
C ARG A 298 25.55 -13.10 12.69
N LEU A 299 25.48 -13.84 11.58
CA LEU A 299 24.84 -13.37 10.35
C LEU A 299 23.35 -13.04 10.58
N ARG A 300 22.68 -13.82 11.42
CA ARG A 300 21.29 -13.57 11.78
C ARG A 300 21.14 -12.32 12.66
N GLU A 301 22.05 -12.11 13.58
CA GLU A 301 22.06 -10.90 14.40
C GLU A 301 22.28 -9.64 13.55
N GLU A 302 23.19 -9.71 12.57
CA GLU A 302 23.42 -8.65 11.59
C GLU A 302 22.18 -8.42 10.72
N LEU A 303 21.53 -9.49 10.23
CA LEU A 303 20.28 -9.40 9.47
C LEU A 303 19.15 -8.77 10.29
N GLY A 304 19.09 -9.00 11.60
CA GLY A 304 18.11 -8.35 12.48
C GLY A 304 18.18 -6.82 12.50
N ASN A 305 19.29 -6.21 12.03
CA ASN A 305 19.39 -4.77 11.84
C ASN A 305 18.91 -4.30 10.46
N GLN A 306 18.65 -5.23 9.52
CA GLN A 306 18.28 -4.97 8.14
C GLN A 306 16.93 -5.58 7.74
N LEU A 307 16.22 -6.22 8.67
CA LEU A 307 14.93 -6.84 8.45
C LEU A 307 13.92 -6.38 9.50
N VAL A 308 12.79 -5.89 9.05
CA VAL A 308 11.60 -5.60 9.87
C VAL A 308 10.49 -6.54 9.45
N GLN A 309 9.96 -7.32 10.39
CA GLN A 309 8.83 -8.21 10.14
C GLN A 309 7.90 -8.21 11.35
N ARG A 310 6.73 -7.60 11.19
CA ARG A 310 5.73 -7.48 12.26
C ARG A 310 4.37 -7.95 11.78
N ARG A 311 3.64 -8.52 12.70
CA ARG A 311 2.26 -8.95 12.51
C ARG A 311 1.32 -7.96 13.17
N ARG A 312 0.06 -7.98 12.77
CA ARG A 312 -0.97 -7.18 13.43
C ARG A 312 -1.08 -7.45 14.94
N LYS A 313 -0.86 -8.72 15.38
CA LYS A 313 -0.82 -9.07 16.81
C LYS A 313 0.32 -8.37 17.56
N ASP A 314 1.49 -8.29 16.94
CA ASP A 314 2.66 -7.64 17.51
C ASP A 314 2.45 -6.12 17.66
N ILE A 315 1.63 -5.54 16.76
CA ILE A 315 1.27 -4.12 16.78
C ILE A 315 0.24 -3.80 17.88
N ALA A 316 -0.64 -4.74 18.22
CA ALA A 316 -1.61 -4.54 19.30
C ALA A 316 -0.95 -4.24 20.66
N GLU A 317 0.30 -4.67 20.88
CA GLU A 317 1.10 -4.36 22.07
C GLU A 317 1.56 -2.89 22.13
N TRP A 318 1.46 -2.14 21.06
CA TRP A 318 1.94 -0.75 20.91
C TRP A 318 0.94 0.32 21.39
N ARG A 319 -0.05 0.00 22.22
CA ARG A 319 -1.16 0.88 22.63
C ARG A 319 -2.07 1.37 21.48
N ASP A 320 -1.80 0.91 20.27
CA ASP A 320 -2.56 1.26 19.06
C ASP A 320 -3.58 0.15 18.72
N SER A 321 -4.18 -0.50 19.73
CA SER A 321 -5.08 -1.64 19.56
C SER A 321 -6.32 -1.33 18.71
N ASP A 322 -6.74 -0.07 18.67
CA ASP A 322 -7.94 0.39 17.94
C ASP A 322 -7.65 0.87 16.52
N VAL A 323 -6.40 0.70 16.05
CA VAL A 323 -5.96 1.17 14.72
C VAL A 323 -6.52 0.33 13.59
N PHE A 324 -6.79 -0.96 13.87
CA PHE A 324 -7.34 -1.88 12.89
C PHE A 324 -8.78 -2.26 13.22
N PRO A 325 -9.66 -2.39 12.21
CA PRO A 325 -11.02 -2.85 12.45
C PRO A 325 -11.03 -4.29 12.96
N ARG A 326 -12.08 -4.65 13.66
CA ARG A 326 -12.32 -6.03 14.09
C ARG A 326 -12.79 -6.85 12.91
N ARG A 327 -12.03 -7.89 12.53
CA ARG A 327 -12.38 -8.82 11.46
C ARG A 327 -13.41 -9.84 11.94
N LEU A 328 -14.57 -9.85 11.29
CA LEU A 328 -15.66 -10.80 11.54
C LEU A 328 -15.70 -11.79 10.36
N GLN A 329 -15.36 -13.03 10.65
CA GLN A 329 -15.30 -14.09 9.64
C GLN A 329 -16.58 -14.92 9.64
N SER A 330 -17.09 -15.28 8.46
CA SER A 330 -18.23 -16.17 8.27
C SER A 330 -17.97 -17.15 7.12
N GLU A 331 -18.50 -18.37 7.28
CA GLU A 331 -18.44 -19.41 6.28
C GLU A 331 -19.86 -19.71 5.82
N ILE A 332 -20.11 -19.64 4.52
CA ILE A 332 -21.40 -19.88 3.89
C ILE A 332 -21.28 -21.13 3.02
N THR A 333 -22.14 -22.07 3.25
CA THR A 333 -22.09 -23.33 2.52
C THR A 333 -23.28 -23.50 1.58
N TYR A 334 -23.06 -24.19 0.49
CA TYR A 334 -24.09 -24.65 -0.42
C TYR A 334 -23.87 -26.11 -0.80
N LYS A 335 -24.91 -26.78 -1.37
CA LYS A 335 -24.82 -28.17 -1.86
C LYS A 335 -25.07 -28.21 -3.36
N LEU A 336 -24.28 -29.00 -4.06
CA LEU A 336 -24.48 -29.29 -5.47
C LEU A 336 -25.67 -30.26 -5.66
N THR A 337 -26.89 -29.72 -5.63
CA THR A 337 -28.12 -30.48 -5.73
C THR A 337 -28.84 -30.23 -7.06
N GLY A 338 -29.78 -31.12 -7.43
CA GLY A 338 -30.63 -30.97 -8.61
C GLY A 338 -29.87 -31.01 -9.93
N GLU A 339 -30.29 -30.17 -10.86
CA GLU A 339 -29.69 -30.11 -12.21
C GLU A 339 -28.22 -29.66 -12.19
N TRP A 340 -27.85 -28.79 -11.25
CA TRP A 340 -26.45 -28.41 -11.11
C TRP A 340 -25.53 -29.56 -10.71
N GLY A 341 -25.95 -30.34 -9.73
CA GLY A 341 -25.19 -31.55 -9.34
C GLY A 341 -25.03 -32.54 -10.48
N THR A 342 -26.09 -32.77 -11.27
CA THR A 342 -26.05 -33.61 -12.46
C THR A 342 -25.10 -33.08 -13.55
N PHE A 343 -25.11 -31.77 -13.75
CA PHE A 343 -24.18 -31.11 -14.65
C PHE A 343 -22.74 -31.25 -14.19
N PHE A 344 -22.45 -30.98 -12.93
CA PHE A 344 -21.11 -31.11 -12.36
C PHE A 344 -20.59 -32.55 -12.45
N ASP A 345 -21.44 -33.54 -12.18
CA ASP A 345 -21.11 -34.95 -12.38
C ASP A 345 -20.78 -35.26 -13.85
N GLY A 346 -21.50 -34.67 -14.77
CA GLY A 346 -21.23 -34.79 -16.20
C GLY A 346 -19.86 -34.26 -16.62
N VAL A 347 -19.49 -33.09 -16.11
CA VAL A 347 -18.17 -32.47 -16.31
C VAL A 347 -17.08 -33.34 -15.68
N GLN A 348 -17.28 -33.81 -14.45
CA GLN A 348 -16.34 -34.67 -13.75
C GLN A 348 -16.10 -35.98 -14.50
N ASN A 349 -17.18 -36.67 -14.98
CA ASN A 349 -17.05 -37.87 -15.75
C ASN A 349 -16.33 -37.65 -17.09
N TYR A 350 -16.55 -36.49 -17.72
CA TYR A 350 -15.82 -36.09 -18.90
C TYR A 350 -14.31 -35.93 -18.60
N CYS A 351 -13.95 -35.27 -17.51
CA CYS A 351 -12.55 -35.11 -17.07
C CYS A 351 -11.89 -36.46 -16.73
N ILE A 352 -12.60 -37.37 -16.04
CA ILE A 352 -12.11 -38.70 -15.73
C ILE A 352 -11.83 -39.48 -17.03
N GLY A 353 -12.76 -39.47 -17.98
CA GLY A 353 -12.57 -40.12 -19.26
C GLY A 353 -11.37 -39.63 -20.06
N LEU A 354 -11.09 -38.32 -19.99
CA LEU A 354 -9.86 -37.74 -20.56
C LEU A 354 -8.61 -38.25 -19.85
N ALA A 355 -8.59 -38.18 -18.52
CA ALA A 355 -7.44 -38.61 -17.73
C ALA A 355 -7.13 -40.13 -17.95
N GLU A 356 -8.15 -41.00 -17.96
CA GLU A 356 -8.00 -42.43 -18.21
C GLU A 356 -7.47 -42.74 -19.63
N LYS A 357 -7.88 -41.97 -20.66
CA LYS A 357 -7.41 -42.11 -22.03
C LYS A 357 -5.91 -41.91 -22.14
N TYR A 358 -5.37 -40.95 -21.44
CA TYR A 358 -3.95 -40.58 -21.45
C TYR A 358 -3.09 -41.29 -20.41
N GLU A 359 -3.67 -41.85 -19.33
CA GLU A 359 -2.93 -42.76 -18.44
C GLU A 359 -2.47 -44.03 -19.16
N ARG A 360 -3.17 -44.44 -20.24
CA ARG A 360 -2.82 -45.58 -21.08
C ARG A 360 -1.69 -45.28 -22.07
N ASP A 361 -1.45 -44.02 -22.37
CA ASP A 361 -0.38 -43.59 -23.27
C ASP A 361 0.92 -43.38 -22.47
N LYS A 362 1.80 -44.40 -22.49
CA LYS A 362 3.01 -44.42 -21.65
C LYS A 362 4.17 -43.58 -22.20
N ASP A 363 4.06 -43.06 -23.42
CA ASP A 363 5.19 -42.52 -24.15
C ASP A 363 5.40 -40.98 -23.96
N ASN A 364 4.48 -40.26 -23.31
CA ASN A 364 4.63 -38.82 -23.12
C ASN A 364 4.23 -38.33 -21.69
N PRO A 365 5.18 -38.28 -20.74
CA PRO A 365 4.89 -37.82 -19.37
C PRO A 365 4.47 -36.35 -19.27
N LEU A 366 4.90 -35.49 -20.20
CA LEU A 366 4.49 -34.06 -20.26
C LEU A 366 3.01 -33.95 -20.64
N ALA A 367 2.55 -34.70 -21.63
CA ALA A 367 1.14 -34.71 -22.03
C ALA A 367 0.21 -35.13 -20.87
N LYS A 368 0.66 -36.06 -20.03
CA LYS A 368 -0.08 -36.50 -18.86
C LYS A 368 -0.26 -35.36 -17.85
N THR A 369 0.77 -34.65 -17.54
CA THR A 369 0.74 -33.51 -16.60
C THR A 369 -0.18 -32.41 -17.12
N VAL A 370 -0.05 -32.02 -18.39
CA VAL A 370 -0.84 -30.99 -19.04
C VAL A 370 -2.35 -31.31 -18.98
N ILE A 371 -2.74 -32.55 -19.24
CA ILE A 371 -4.15 -32.98 -19.24
C ILE A 371 -4.74 -32.97 -17.82
N TRP A 372 -3.95 -33.32 -16.81
CA TRP A 372 -4.38 -33.27 -15.44
C TRP A 372 -4.68 -31.82 -15.03
N TYR A 373 -3.84 -30.87 -15.44
CA TYR A 373 -4.08 -29.44 -15.17
C TYR A 373 -5.29 -28.88 -15.93
N ALA A 374 -5.44 -29.26 -17.20
CA ALA A 374 -6.60 -28.86 -18.00
C ALA A 374 -7.93 -29.38 -17.40
N THR A 375 -7.96 -30.62 -16.92
CA THR A 375 -9.15 -31.19 -16.27
C THR A 375 -9.47 -30.48 -14.95
N LEU A 376 -8.46 -30.08 -14.17
CA LEU A 376 -8.64 -29.31 -12.94
C LEU A 376 -9.19 -27.94 -13.24
N GLY A 377 -8.65 -27.23 -14.25
CA GLY A 377 -9.14 -25.93 -14.70
C GLY A 377 -10.61 -25.98 -15.07
N LEU A 378 -11.01 -27.01 -15.84
CA LEU A 378 -12.39 -27.17 -16.25
C LEU A 378 -13.35 -27.44 -15.07
N LEU A 379 -12.94 -28.28 -14.10
CA LEU A 379 -13.72 -28.54 -12.88
C LEU A 379 -13.86 -27.27 -12.03
N ARG A 380 -12.83 -26.43 -11.96
CA ARG A 380 -12.88 -25.15 -11.25
C ARG A 380 -13.86 -24.17 -11.93
N CYS A 381 -13.83 -24.07 -13.26
CA CYS A 381 -14.79 -23.24 -14.01
C CYS A 381 -16.24 -23.74 -13.78
N ALA A 382 -16.46 -25.07 -13.81
CA ALA A 382 -17.76 -25.66 -13.56
C ALA A 382 -18.25 -25.49 -12.12
N ALA A 383 -17.34 -25.41 -11.14
CA ALA A 383 -17.64 -25.13 -9.74
C ALA A 383 -17.85 -23.64 -9.45
N SER A 384 -17.38 -22.77 -10.32
CA SER A 384 -17.47 -21.32 -10.16
C SER A 384 -18.85 -20.80 -10.55
N SER A 385 -19.23 -20.94 -11.83
CA SER A 385 -20.52 -20.48 -12.33
C SER A 385 -20.91 -21.17 -13.66
N PRO A 386 -22.22 -21.18 -14.02
CA PRO A 386 -22.67 -21.63 -15.33
C PRO A 386 -21.99 -20.91 -16.50
N ALA A 387 -21.82 -19.58 -16.35
CA ALA A 387 -21.20 -18.74 -17.36
C ALA A 387 -19.72 -19.10 -17.57
N ALA A 388 -18.96 -19.33 -16.51
CA ALA A 388 -17.56 -19.78 -16.61
C ALA A 388 -17.47 -21.17 -17.24
N ALA A 389 -18.36 -22.09 -16.85
CA ALA A 389 -18.43 -23.42 -17.45
C ALA A 389 -18.71 -23.38 -18.96
N VAL A 390 -19.72 -22.59 -19.39
CA VAL A 390 -20.03 -22.39 -20.81
C VAL A 390 -18.83 -21.83 -21.57
N SER A 391 -18.16 -20.82 -21.01
CA SER A 391 -16.98 -20.22 -21.63
C SER A 391 -15.87 -21.23 -21.81
N ALA A 392 -15.47 -21.96 -20.76
CA ALA A 392 -14.39 -22.93 -20.80
C ALA A 392 -14.69 -24.11 -21.75
N LEU A 393 -15.91 -24.68 -21.68
CA LEU A 393 -16.33 -25.80 -22.54
C LEU A 393 -16.44 -25.37 -24.02
N SER A 394 -16.89 -24.11 -24.31
CA SER A 394 -17.00 -23.61 -25.68
C SER A 394 -15.62 -23.37 -26.29
N THR A 395 -14.69 -22.77 -25.55
CA THR A 395 -13.30 -22.60 -26.01
C THR A 395 -12.65 -23.93 -26.32
N ARG A 396 -12.91 -24.97 -25.49
CA ARG A 396 -12.42 -26.31 -25.76
C ARG A 396 -13.01 -26.90 -27.04
N LEU A 397 -14.31 -26.74 -27.24
CA LEU A 397 -14.99 -27.22 -28.47
C LEU A 397 -14.42 -26.52 -29.71
N GLU A 398 -14.15 -25.20 -29.66
CA GLU A 398 -13.55 -24.46 -30.77
C GLU A 398 -12.15 -24.95 -31.10
N ARG A 399 -11.31 -25.19 -30.10
CA ARG A 399 -9.94 -25.69 -30.30
C ARG A 399 -9.94 -27.10 -30.93
N ILE A 400 -10.83 -27.98 -30.50
CA ILE A 400 -10.98 -29.32 -31.10
C ILE A 400 -11.46 -29.27 -32.57
N THR A 401 -12.36 -28.31 -32.88
CA THR A 401 -12.93 -28.18 -34.24
C THR A 401 -11.98 -27.51 -35.24
N ASN A 402 -11.07 -26.65 -34.78
CA ASN A 402 -10.16 -25.89 -35.66
C ASN A 402 -8.83 -26.59 -35.95
N GLU A 403 -8.68 -27.89 -35.61
CA GLU A 403 -7.47 -28.68 -35.85
C GLU A 403 -6.14 -28.03 -35.41
N SER A 404 -6.16 -27.07 -34.51
CA SER A 404 -4.95 -26.51 -33.94
C SER A 404 -4.37 -27.50 -32.95
N GLY A 405 -3.84 -28.60 -33.51
CA GLY A 405 -3.05 -29.54 -32.75
C GLY A 405 -1.74 -28.85 -32.38
N ILE A 406 -1.49 -28.61 -31.11
CA ILE A 406 -0.13 -28.30 -30.73
C ILE A 406 0.07 -28.58 -29.24
N LEU A 407 0.87 -29.61 -29.02
CA LEU A 407 1.68 -29.83 -27.82
C LEU A 407 2.90 -28.88 -27.77
N GLU A 408 3.20 -28.16 -28.85
CA GLU A 408 4.46 -27.41 -29.02
C GLU A 408 4.46 -26.02 -28.36
N ASP A 409 3.28 -25.43 -28.06
CA ASP A 409 3.18 -24.12 -27.41
C ASP A 409 3.24 -24.15 -25.87
N PHE A 410 3.34 -25.33 -25.25
CA PHE A 410 3.32 -25.49 -23.79
C PHE A 410 4.70 -25.41 -23.11
N GLU A 411 5.72 -24.90 -23.74
CA GLU A 411 7.04 -24.75 -23.10
C GLU A 411 7.17 -23.52 -22.20
N SER A 412 6.16 -22.65 -22.09
CA SER A 412 6.23 -21.49 -21.18
C SER A 412 5.70 -21.84 -19.79
N SER A 413 6.55 -21.76 -18.78
CA SER A 413 6.21 -21.94 -17.36
C SER A 413 5.09 -21.04 -16.86
N ASP A 414 4.76 -19.98 -17.59
CA ASP A 414 3.76 -18.99 -17.24
C ASP A 414 2.32 -19.50 -17.32
N GLU A 415 2.04 -20.49 -18.19
CA GLU A 415 0.70 -21.12 -18.29
C GLU A 415 0.41 -22.08 -17.12
N PHE A 416 1.42 -22.77 -16.59
CA PHE A 416 1.27 -23.60 -15.40
C PHE A 416 0.97 -22.78 -14.15
N ASP A 417 1.58 -21.60 -14.03
CA ASP A 417 1.37 -20.71 -12.91
C ASP A 417 -0.07 -20.18 -12.84
N SER A 418 -0.77 -20.14 -13.99
CA SER A 418 -2.15 -19.67 -14.09
C SER A 418 -3.18 -20.61 -13.43
N VAL A 419 -3.00 -21.89 -13.53
CA VAL A 419 -3.95 -22.88 -12.96
C VAL A 419 -3.96 -22.83 -11.43
N PHE A 420 -2.84 -22.44 -10.81
CA PHE A 420 -2.66 -22.45 -9.35
C PHE A 420 -2.70 -21.07 -8.68
N ASP A 421 -3.22 -20.06 -9.35
CA ASP A 421 -3.29 -18.71 -8.81
C ASP A 421 -1.89 -18.05 -8.54
N ARG A 422 -0.88 -18.44 -9.33
CA ARG A 422 0.44 -17.84 -9.24
C ARG A 422 0.52 -16.57 -10.10
N ASP A 423 0.54 -15.43 -9.48
CA ASP A 423 1.01 -14.11 -9.96
C ASP A 423 0.47 -13.44 -11.24
N ASN A 424 -0.65 -13.86 -11.88
CA ASN A 424 -1.20 -13.10 -13.01
C ASN A 424 -2.65 -12.67 -12.78
N ASP A 425 -2.94 -11.38 -13.07
CA ASP A 425 -4.14 -10.66 -12.63
C ASP A 425 -5.40 -10.84 -13.49
N ALA A 426 -5.30 -11.43 -14.66
CA ALA A 426 -6.44 -11.51 -15.57
C ALA A 426 -6.44 -12.81 -16.35
N TYR A 427 -7.32 -13.71 -15.97
CA TYR A 427 -7.55 -14.90 -16.78
C TYR A 427 -8.86 -14.83 -17.55
N SER A 428 -8.73 -14.86 -18.85
CA SER A 428 -9.77 -15.38 -19.73
C SER A 428 -9.84 -16.89 -19.55
N THR A 429 -11.03 -17.48 -19.50
CA THR A 429 -11.22 -18.94 -19.51
C THR A 429 -10.62 -19.62 -20.75
N SER A 430 -10.15 -18.82 -21.73
CA SER A 430 -9.52 -19.26 -22.97
C SER A 430 -8.08 -19.76 -22.83
N ASP A 431 -7.40 -19.45 -21.74
CA ASP A 431 -5.94 -19.65 -21.63
C ASP A 431 -5.52 -21.01 -21.07
N ILE A 432 -6.46 -21.91 -20.76
CA ILE A 432 -6.20 -23.05 -19.86
C ILE A 432 -6.12 -24.41 -20.55
N GLU A 433 -6.27 -24.57 -21.89
CA GLU A 433 -6.47 -25.93 -22.43
C GLU A 433 -5.68 -26.37 -23.66
N PRO A 434 -5.06 -27.60 -23.61
CA PRO A 434 -4.56 -28.30 -24.80
C PRO A 434 -5.70 -28.97 -25.60
N ALA A 435 -5.59 -28.96 -26.92
CA ALA A 435 -6.52 -29.61 -27.81
C ALA A 435 -6.30 -31.12 -27.83
N VAL A 436 -7.35 -31.93 -27.63
CA VAL A 436 -7.25 -33.39 -27.68
C VAL A 436 -8.54 -34.05 -28.21
N GLY A 437 -8.43 -34.67 -29.40
CA GLY A 437 -9.23 -35.77 -29.93
C GLY A 437 -10.73 -35.63 -30.17
N ASP A 438 -11.16 -36.17 -31.29
CA ASP A 438 -12.47 -36.00 -31.97
C ASP A 438 -13.69 -36.66 -31.28
N ASP A 439 -13.52 -37.71 -30.46
CA ASP A 439 -14.63 -38.51 -29.91
C ASP A 439 -15.49 -37.83 -28.84
N THR A 440 -15.14 -36.62 -28.47
CA THR A 440 -15.72 -35.91 -27.32
C THR A 440 -16.68 -34.76 -27.68
N ILE A 441 -16.75 -34.39 -28.96
CA ILE A 441 -17.57 -33.27 -29.46
C ILE A 441 -19.06 -33.36 -29.06
N PRO A 442 -19.76 -34.53 -29.23
CA PRO A 442 -21.16 -34.62 -28.83
C PRO A 442 -21.38 -34.43 -27.33
N LYS A 443 -20.47 -34.96 -26.50
CA LYS A 443 -20.52 -34.80 -25.02
C LYS A 443 -20.32 -33.36 -24.61
N LEU A 444 -19.34 -32.66 -25.20
CA LEU A 444 -19.09 -31.25 -24.95
C LEU A 444 -20.30 -30.39 -25.30
N LYS A 445 -20.89 -30.61 -26.49
CA LYS A 445 -22.11 -29.87 -26.89
C LYS A 445 -23.27 -30.09 -25.93
N ALA A 446 -23.45 -31.32 -25.43
CA ALA A 446 -24.48 -31.64 -24.45
C ALA A 446 -24.21 -30.90 -23.11
N LEU A 447 -22.96 -30.89 -22.61
CA LEU A 447 -22.59 -30.21 -21.39
C LEU A 447 -22.77 -28.68 -21.52
N ILE A 448 -22.36 -28.08 -22.66
CA ILE A 448 -22.57 -26.64 -22.93
C ILE A 448 -24.05 -26.29 -22.90
N ASN A 449 -24.90 -27.12 -23.55
CA ASN A 449 -26.35 -26.88 -23.57
C ASN A 449 -26.97 -27.00 -22.17
N THR A 450 -26.51 -27.97 -21.36
CA THR A 450 -26.93 -28.09 -19.97
C THR A 450 -26.49 -26.90 -19.13
N ALA A 451 -25.22 -26.47 -19.25
CA ALA A 451 -24.70 -25.30 -18.54
C ALA A 451 -25.47 -23.99 -18.87
N ARG A 452 -25.83 -23.80 -20.16
CA ARG A 452 -26.64 -22.64 -20.58
C ARG A 452 -28.03 -22.61 -19.94
N LYS A 453 -28.65 -23.78 -19.73
CA LYS A 453 -29.98 -23.89 -19.09
C LYS A 453 -29.92 -23.61 -17.58
N LEU A 454 -28.77 -23.83 -16.96
CA LEU A 454 -28.54 -23.61 -15.54
C LEU A 454 -28.30 -22.13 -15.17
N GLY A 455 -28.06 -21.26 -16.14
CA GLY A 455 -27.76 -19.86 -15.94
C GLY A 455 -28.96 -19.02 -15.46
N SER A 456 -29.61 -19.44 -14.37
CA SER A 456 -30.66 -18.64 -13.71
C SER A 456 -30.60 -18.88 -12.21
N THR A 457 -30.97 -17.87 -11.43
CA THR A 457 -30.99 -17.89 -9.94
C THR A 457 -31.76 -19.08 -9.38
N ALA A 458 -32.80 -19.52 -10.05
CA ALA A 458 -33.64 -20.63 -9.61
C ALA A 458 -32.88 -21.97 -9.55
N ASN A 459 -31.86 -22.15 -10.37
CA ASN A 459 -31.14 -23.41 -10.54
C ASN A 459 -29.71 -23.40 -10.02
N ASP A 460 -29.20 -22.23 -9.59
CA ASP A 460 -27.83 -22.09 -9.06
C ASP A 460 -27.82 -21.98 -7.53
N PRO A 461 -27.46 -23.03 -6.79
CA PRO A 461 -27.44 -23.02 -5.34
C PRO A 461 -26.36 -22.08 -4.78
N LYS A 462 -25.25 -21.85 -5.51
CA LYS A 462 -24.15 -20.99 -5.08
C LYS A 462 -24.57 -19.50 -5.12
N ILE A 463 -25.19 -19.06 -6.22
CA ILE A 463 -25.70 -17.68 -6.29
C ILE A 463 -26.82 -17.43 -5.32
N ASN A 464 -27.69 -18.44 -5.05
CA ASN A 464 -28.72 -18.31 -4.03
C ASN A 464 -28.13 -18.14 -2.63
N ALA A 465 -27.10 -18.91 -2.27
CA ALA A 465 -26.38 -18.75 -1.01
C ALA A 465 -25.75 -17.36 -0.88
N LEU A 466 -25.17 -16.85 -1.98
CA LEU A 466 -24.65 -15.48 -2.02
C LEU A 466 -25.76 -14.46 -1.76
N ILE A 467 -26.90 -14.54 -2.46
CA ILE A 467 -28.00 -13.58 -2.32
C ILE A 467 -28.56 -13.56 -0.91
N ILE A 468 -28.72 -14.73 -0.26
CA ILE A 468 -29.17 -14.82 1.13
C ILE A 468 -28.17 -14.10 2.05
N HIS A 469 -26.89 -14.41 1.90
CA HIS A 469 -25.84 -13.79 2.71
C HIS A 469 -25.71 -12.29 2.45
N MET A 470 -25.85 -11.85 1.22
CA MET A 470 -25.85 -10.42 0.88
C MET A 470 -27.01 -9.67 1.57
N LYS A 471 -28.22 -10.26 1.66
CA LYS A 471 -29.32 -9.68 2.42
C LYS A 471 -28.96 -9.45 3.88
N GLU A 472 -28.25 -10.38 4.51
CA GLU A 472 -27.79 -10.26 5.90
C GLU A 472 -26.74 -9.14 6.05
N LEU A 473 -25.74 -9.08 5.17
CA LEU A 473 -24.71 -8.05 5.21
C LEU A 473 -25.29 -6.65 4.98
N LEU A 474 -26.12 -6.50 3.94
CA LEU A 474 -26.79 -5.25 3.63
C LEU A 474 -27.76 -4.81 4.75
N GLY A 475 -28.42 -5.76 5.42
CA GLY A 475 -29.24 -5.50 6.61
C GLY A 475 -28.45 -4.96 7.80
N LYS A 476 -27.16 -5.25 7.89
CA LYS A 476 -26.21 -4.70 8.86
C LYS A 476 -25.62 -3.35 8.43
N GLY A 477 -25.98 -2.85 7.25
CA GLY A 477 -25.44 -1.61 6.67
C GLY A 477 -24.06 -1.76 6.05
N ALA A 478 -23.58 -3.00 5.80
CA ALA A 478 -22.29 -3.25 5.19
C ALA A 478 -22.29 -2.89 3.69
N ARG A 479 -21.13 -2.54 3.19
CA ARG A 479 -20.81 -2.19 1.78
C ARG A 479 -19.91 -3.26 1.18
N PRO A 480 -20.48 -4.30 0.55
CA PRO A 480 -19.72 -5.48 0.19
C PRO A 480 -19.01 -5.37 -1.16
N VAL A 481 -17.84 -6.04 -1.21
CA VAL A 481 -17.13 -6.41 -2.44
C VAL A 481 -17.19 -7.92 -2.59
N VAL A 482 -17.68 -8.40 -3.72
CA VAL A 482 -17.73 -9.83 -4.06
C VAL A 482 -16.57 -10.15 -4.99
N PHE A 483 -15.66 -10.98 -4.54
CA PHE A 483 -14.48 -11.41 -5.31
C PHE A 483 -14.76 -12.71 -6.04
N CYS A 484 -14.67 -12.66 -7.35
CA CYS A 484 -14.78 -13.79 -8.29
C CYS A 484 -13.41 -14.06 -8.92
N ARG A 485 -13.18 -15.31 -9.30
CA ARG A 485 -11.95 -15.67 -10.00
C ARG A 485 -12.03 -15.35 -11.49
N TYR A 486 -13.13 -15.72 -12.13
CA TYR A 486 -13.29 -15.63 -13.59
C TYR A 486 -14.11 -14.40 -13.98
N ILE A 487 -13.73 -13.79 -15.10
CA ILE A 487 -14.44 -12.62 -15.67
C ILE A 487 -15.89 -13.00 -15.98
N ALA A 488 -16.11 -14.16 -16.57
CA ALA A 488 -17.47 -14.64 -16.87
C ALA A 488 -18.31 -14.83 -15.60
N THR A 489 -17.71 -15.32 -14.50
CA THR A 489 -18.38 -15.40 -13.20
C THR A 489 -18.69 -14.02 -12.63
N ALA A 490 -17.76 -13.08 -12.70
CA ALA A 490 -17.98 -11.72 -12.18
C ALA A 490 -19.13 -11.01 -12.89
N LYS A 491 -19.21 -11.14 -14.22
CA LYS A 491 -20.32 -10.60 -15.03
C LYS A 491 -21.65 -11.27 -14.65
N TYR A 492 -21.67 -12.60 -14.57
CA TYR A 492 -22.84 -13.38 -14.18
C TYR A 492 -23.35 -13.00 -12.78
N VAL A 493 -22.46 -12.97 -11.78
CA VAL A 493 -22.81 -12.58 -10.40
C VAL A 493 -23.36 -11.15 -10.34
N ALA A 494 -22.77 -10.21 -11.11
CA ALA A 494 -23.27 -8.85 -11.16
C ALA A 494 -24.67 -8.75 -11.74
N GLU A 495 -25.00 -9.52 -12.78
CA GLU A 495 -26.33 -9.56 -13.39
C GLU A 495 -27.37 -10.15 -12.44
N GLU A 496 -27.06 -11.26 -11.78
CA GLU A 496 -27.97 -11.92 -10.84
C GLU A 496 -28.19 -11.06 -9.57
N LEU A 497 -27.16 -10.36 -9.10
CA LEU A 497 -27.31 -9.41 -8.00
C LEU A 497 -28.12 -8.19 -8.40
N LYS A 498 -28.01 -7.68 -9.63
CA LYS A 498 -28.86 -6.59 -10.15
C LYS A 498 -30.34 -6.99 -10.14
N ALA A 499 -30.63 -8.22 -10.56
CA ALA A 499 -31.99 -8.75 -10.55
C ALA A 499 -32.53 -8.92 -9.11
N ALA A 500 -31.66 -9.28 -8.14
CA ALA A 500 -32.07 -9.51 -6.75
C ALA A 500 -32.15 -8.24 -5.88
N PHE A 501 -31.42 -7.18 -6.23
CA PHE A 501 -31.27 -5.95 -5.45
C PHE A 501 -31.49 -4.69 -6.30
N GLU A 502 -32.70 -4.47 -6.78
CA GLU A 502 -33.06 -3.36 -7.68
C GLU A 502 -32.71 -1.94 -7.15
N ASN A 503 -32.67 -1.78 -5.82
CA ASN A 503 -32.38 -0.49 -5.16
C ASN A 503 -30.87 -0.26 -4.88
N TYR A 504 -29.99 -1.13 -5.35
CA TYR A 504 -28.54 -1.02 -5.14
C TYR A 504 -27.82 -0.79 -6.49
N GLN A 505 -26.81 0.07 -6.45
CA GLN A 505 -25.88 0.19 -7.57
C GLN A 505 -24.92 -0.98 -7.56
N ILE A 506 -24.96 -1.81 -8.58
CA ILE A 506 -24.05 -2.96 -8.72
C ILE A 506 -23.10 -2.73 -9.87
N THR A 507 -21.83 -2.67 -9.56
CA THR A 507 -20.74 -2.40 -10.51
C THR A 507 -19.84 -3.61 -10.63
N ALA A 508 -19.54 -4.05 -11.85
CA ALA A 508 -18.59 -5.10 -12.14
C ALA A 508 -17.25 -4.47 -12.58
N VAL A 509 -16.15 -4.87 -11.95
CA VAL A 509 -14.77 -4.48 -12.30
C VAL A 509 -13.93 -5.72 -12.53
N THR A 510 -13.41 -5.88 -13.74
CA THR A 510 -12.68 -7.09 -14.16
C THR A 510 -11.33 -6.73 -14.79
N GLY A 511 -10.51 -7.74 -15.05
CA GLY A 511 -9.24 -7.57 -15.74
C GLY A 511 -9.31 -7.06 -17.17
N GLU A 512 -10.49 -7.08 -17.82
CA GLU A 512 -10.67 -6.55 -19.18
C GLU A 512 -10.54 -5.02 -19.25
N GLN A 513 -10.85 -4.32 -18.16
CA GLN A 513 -10.71 -2.87 -18.14
C GLN A 513 -9.25 -2.46 -17.87
N PRO A 514 -8.78 -1.36 -18.50
CA PRO A 514 -7.51 -0.74 -18.14
C PRO A 514 -7.48 -0.29 -16.66
N PRO A 515 -6.31 -0.19 -16.03
CA PRO A 515 -6.21 0.22 -14.63
C PRO A 515 -6.90 1.53 -14.27
N ASP A 516 -6.79 2.54 -15.15
CA ASP A 516 -7.41 3.85 -14.94
C ASP A 516 -8.95 3.75 -14.92
N GLU A 517 -9.53 2.98 -15.86
CA GLU A 517 -10.97 2.75 -15.92
C GLU A 517 -11.47 1.94 -14.70
N ARG A 518 -10.65 1.02 -14.16
CA ARG A 518 -11.02 0.28 -12.95
C ARG A 518 -11.18 1.21 -11.76
N MET A 519 -10.25 2.15 -11.57
CA MET A 519 -10.30 3.14 -10.50
C MET A 519 -11.51 4.04 -10.64
N GLU A 520 -11.73 4.59 -11.84
CA GLU A 520 -12.88 5.44 -12.15
C GLU A 520 -14.23 4.75 -11.84
N ARG A 521 -14.37 3.47 -12.21
CA ARG A 521 -15.57 2.68 -11.90
C ARG A 521 -15.76 2.41 -10.41
N VAL A 522 -14.67 2.22 -9.67
CA VAL A 522 -14.74 2.07 -8.22
C VAL A 522 -15.20 3.36 -7.56
N GLU A 523 -14.64 4.51 -7.98
CA GLU A 523 -15.02 5.83 -7.48
C GLU A 523 -16.46 6.19 -7.87
N GLU A 524 -16.88 5.90 -9.09
CA GLU A 524 -18.27 6.07 -9.53
C GLU A 524 -19.22 5.25 -8.65
N SER A 525 -18.89 3.97 -8.43
CA SER A 525 -19.67 3.11 -7.52
C SER A 525 -19.71 3.67 -6.09
N ALA A 526 -18.62 4.26 -5.63
CA ALA A 526 -18.51 4.86 -4.30
C ALA A 526 -19.42 6.07 -4.09
N SER A 527 -19.84 6.75 -5.17
CA SER A 527 -20.76 7.89 -5.11
C SER A 527 -22.19 7.53 -4.68
N TYR A 528 -22.54 6.24 -4.70
CA TYR A 528 -23.85 5.75 -4.31
C TYR A 528 -23.83 5.20 -2.86
N ASP A 529 -24.79 5.57 -2.04
CA ASP A 529 -24.91 5.06 -0.67
C ASP A 529 -25.15 3.55 -0.62
N LYS A 530 -26.07 3.07 -1.47
CA LYS A 530 -26.41 1.65 -1.61
C LYS A 530 -25.67 1.06 -2.79
N ARG A 531 -24.58 0.35 -2.50
CA ARG A 531 -23.69 -0.18 -3.52
C ARG A 531 -23.18 -1.57 -3.23
N ILE A 532 -22.90 -2.30 -4.28
CA ILE A 532 -22.24 -3.61 -4.25
C ILE A 532 -21.20 -3.61 -5.37
N LEU A 533 -19.97 -3.97 -5.06
CA LEU A 533 -18.92 -4.15 -6.05
C LEU A 533 -18.72 -5.64 -6.33
N VAL A 534 -18.65 -6.02 -7.58
CA VAL A 534 -18.27 -7.39 -8.00
C VAL A 534 -16.95 -7.28 -8.75
N ALA A 535 -15.94 -7.99 -8.30
CA ALA A 535 -14.59 -7.83 -8.82
C ALA A 535 -13.90 -9.16 -9.09
N THR A 536 -12.99 -9.16 -10.06
CA THR A 536 -11.98 -10.20 -10.17
C THR A 536 -10.74 -9.84 -9.34
N ASP A 537 -9.75 -10.72 -9.32
CA ASP A 537 -8.48 -10.49 -8.61
C ASP A 537 -7.70 -9.25 -9.09
N CYS A 538 -8.12 -8.63 -10.18
CA CYS A 538 -7.56 -7.35 -10.64
C CYS A 538 -7.70 -6.21 -9.60
N LEU A 539 -8.61 -6.35 -8.62
CA LEU A 539 -8.74 -5.44 -7.49
C LEU A 539 -8.09 -5.97 -6.20
N SER A 540 -7.51 -7.17 -6.20
CA SER A 540 -6.76 -7.68 -5.05
C SER A 540 -5.46 -6.92 -4.82
N GLU A 541 -4.97 -6.20 -5.84
CA GLU A 541 -3.76 -5.40 -5.80
C GLU A 541 -4.00 -4.02 -6.43
N GLY A 542 -3.31 -3.00 -5.94
CA GLY A 542 -3.22 -1.67 -6.56
C GLY A 542 -4.35 -0.66 -6.30
N ILE A 543 -5.50 -1.05 -5.73
CA ILE A 543 -6.62 -0.14 -5.45
C ILE A 543 -7.00 -0.20 -3.97
N ASN A 544 -7.19 0.96 -3.33
CA ASN A 544 -7.67 1.07 -1.97
C ASN A 544 -9.20 0.99 -1.95
N LEU A 545 -9.74 -0.02 -1.31
CA LEU A 545 -11.21 -0.18 -1.18
C LEU A 545 -11.71 0.19 0.22
N GLN A 546 -10.82 0.36 1.20
CA GLN A 546 -11.13 0.62 2.60
C GLN A 546 -11.96 1.88 2.85
N ASP A 547 -11.82 2.89 2.00
CA ASP A 547 -12.53 4.16 2.18
C ASP A 547 -14.01 4.05 1.79
N HIS A 548 -14.35 3.01 1.02
CA HIS A 548 -15.66 2.87 0.40
C HIS A 548 -16.38 1.58 0.75
N TYR A 549 -15.66 0.52 1.14
CA TYR A 549 -16.19 -0.82 1.37
C TYR A 549 -15.68 -1.38 2.70
N ASP A 550 -16.49 -2.23 3.34
CA ASP A 550 -16.22 -2.81 4.66
C ASP A 550 -16.54 -4.30 4.76
N ALA A 551 -16.91 -4.93 3.64
CA ALA A 551 -17.15 -6.37 3.59
C ALA A 551 -16.51 -7.00 2.33
N ALA A 552 -15.76 -8.10 2.50
CA ALA A 552 -15.22 -8.94 1.43
C ALA A 552 -15.93 -10.28 1.42
N VAL A 553 -16.50 -10.63 0.28
CA VAL A 553 -17.15 -11.93 0.07
C VAL A 553 -16.38 -12.69 -1.01
N HIS A 554 -15.77 -13.79 -0.63
CA HIS A 554 -15.06 -14.67 -1.56
C HIS A 554 -16.06 -15.62 -2.20
N TYR A 555 -16.56 -15.26 -3.37
CA TYR A 555 -17.46 -16.13 -4.15
C TYR A 555 -16.71 -17.34 -4.68
N ASP A 556 -15.50 -17.13 -5.19
CA ASP A 556 -14.58 -18.19 -5.55
C ASP A 556 -13.38 -18.25 -4.61
N LEU A 557 -13.07 -19.44 -4.11
CA LEU A 557 -11.90 -19.69 -3.29
C LEU A 557 -10.63 -19.70 -4.16
N SER A 558 -9.61 -18.99 -3.73
CA SER A 558 -8.29 -19.08 -4.32
C SER A 558 -7.50 -20.25 -3.71
N TRP A 559 -6.72 -20.93 -4.54
CA TRP A 559 -5.78 -21.96 -4.09
C TRP A 559 -4.53 -21.33 -3.45
N ASN A 560 -4.28 -20.06 -3.73
CA ASN A 560 -3.25 -19.30 -3.05
C ASN A 560 -3.86 -18.56 -1.85
N PRO A 561 -3.55 -18.98 -0.61
CA PRO A 561 -4.07 -18.33 0.58
C PRO A 561 -3.66 -16.86 0.67
N THR A 562 -2.52 -16.46 0.08
CA THR A 562 -2.07 -15.04 0.03
C THR A 562 -3.11 -14.17 -0.68
N ARG A 563 -3.78 -14.68 -1.71
CA ARG A 563 -4.84 -13.97 -2.41
C ARG A 563 -6.03 -13.63 -1.51
N HIS A 564 -6.41 -14.53 -0.61
CA HIS A 564 -7.47 -14.23 0.38
C HIS A 564 -7.05 -13.07 1.28
N GLU A 565 -5.82 -13.10 1.79
CA GLU A 565 -5.28 -12.00 2.61
C GLU A 565 -5.13 -10.70 1.82
N GLN A 566 -4.72 -10.76 0.56
CA GLN A 566 -4.66 -9.58 -0.30
C GLN A 566 -6.04 -8.98 -0.53
N ARG A 567 -7.05 -9.79 -0.89
CA ARG A 567 -8.44 -9.35 -1.06
C ARG A 567 -8.98 -8.71 0.21
N GLU A 568 -8.86 -9.40 1.35
CA GLU A 568 -9.28 -8.89 2.66
C GLU A 568 -8.50 -7.64 3.05
N GLY A 569 -7.21 -7.59 2.82
CA GLY A 569 -6.35 -6.44 3.10
C GLY A 569 -6.64 -5.19 2.27
N ARG A 570 -7.54 -5.27 1.26
CA ARG A 570 -8.05 -4.08 0.55
C ARG A 570 -9.10 -3.31 1.33
N ILE A 571 -9.84 -4.00 2.20
CA ILE A 571 -10.86 -3.39 3.07
C ILE A 571 -10.41 -3.37 4.52
N ASP A 572 -9.67 -4.37 4.97
CA ASP A 572 -9.14 -4.50 6.33
C ASP A 572 -7.70 -3.95 6.38
N ARG A 573 -7.60 -2.64 6.47
CA ARG A 573 -6.34 -1.90 6.40
C ARG A 573 -6.31 -0.75 7.39
N PHE A 574 -5.11 -0.28 7.71
CA PHE A 574 -4.89 0.98 8.41
C PHE A 574 -5.69 2.13 7.78
N GLY A 575 -6.47 2.84 8.60
CA GLY A 575 -7.32 3.93 8.14
C GLY A 575 -8.74 3.54 7.78
N GLN A 576 -9.15 2.27 7.94
CA GLN A 576 -10.54 1.85 7.79
C GLN A 576 -11.44 2.57 8.81
N MET A 577 -12.49 3.22 8.32
CA MET A 577 -13.38 4.05 9.15
C MET A 577 -14.41 3.26 9.97
N THR A 578 -14.70 2.01 9.54
CA THR A 578 -15.66 1.17 10.24
C THR A 578 -14.98 0.32 11.32
N PRO A 579 -15.58 0.15 12.50
CA PRO A 579 -14.99 -0.64 13.58
C PRO A 579 -14.97 -2.14 13.29
N ASN A 580 -15.83 -2.61 12.37
CA ASN A 580 -15.92 -4.00 11.98
C ASN A 580 -15.79 -4.15 10.47
N VAL A 581 -15.05 -5.17 10.05
CA VAL A 581 -14.93 -5.60 8.65
C VAL A 581 -15.39 -7.05 8.56
N TYR A 582 -16.25 -7.32 7.56
CA TYR A 582 -16.84 -8.65 7.36
C TYR A 582 -16.05 -9.39 6.27
N CYS A 583 -15.60 -10.61 6.58
CA CYS A 583 -14.89 -11.48 5.64
C CYS A 583 -15.63 -12.81 5.51
N SER A 584 -16.16 -13.10 4.35
CA SER A 584 -17.03 -14.26 4.12
C SER A 584 -16.49 -15.17 3.05
N LEU A 585 -16.49 -16.48 3.29
CA LEU A 585 -16.10 -17.51 2.35
C LEU A 585 -17.35 -18.30 1.89
N ILE A 586 -17.52 -18.47 0.58
CA ILE A 586 -18.60 -19.30 0.01
C ILE A 586 -18.01 -20.56 -0.59
N TYR A 587 -18.48 -21.74 -0.18
CA TYR A 587 -18.00 -23.01 -0.69
C TYR A 587 -19.05 -24.13 -0.68
N GLY A 588 -18.88 -25.10 -1.58
CA GLY A 588 -19.73 -26.28 -1.66
C GLY A 588 -19.32 -27.35 -0.65
N GLU A 589 -20.24 -27.79 0.20
CA GLU A 589 -19.98 -28.87 1.18
C GLU A 589 -19.61 -30.20 0.50
N ASP A 590 -20.27 -30.49 -0.61
CA ASP A 590 -20.10 -31.68 -1.42
C ASP A 590 -19.30 -31.45 -2.71
N ASN A 591 -18.74 -30.26 -2.88
CA ASN A 591 -17.84 -29.94 -3.97
C ASN A 591 -16.40 -30.40 -3.63
N PRO A 592 -15.88 -31.41 -4.36
CA PRO A 592 -14.55 -31.95 -4.07
C PRO A 592 -13.43 -30.91 -4.23
N VAL A 593 -13.61 -29.94 -5.14
CA VAL A 593 -12.64 -28.85 -5.37
C VAL A 593 -12.60 -27.89 -4.19
N ASP A 594 -13.75 -27.36 -3.78
CA ASP A 594 -13.85 -26.39 -2.68
C ASP A 594 -13.51 -27.03 -1.32
N GLY A 595 -14.03 -28.22 -1.07
CA GLY A 595 -13.84 -28.92 0.21
C GLY A 595 -12.37 -29.23 0.50
N PHE A 596 -11.59 -29.45 -0.55
CA PHE A 596 -10.15 -29.66 -0.44
C PHE A 596 -9.41 -28.35 -0.12
N ILE A 597 -9.67 -27.28 -0.89
CA ILE A 597 -9.06 -25.96 -0.65
C ILE A 597 -9.30 -25.52 0.80
N LEU A 598 -10.53 -25.68 1.27
CA LEU A 598 -10.90 -25.27 2.62
C LEU A 598 -10.19 -26.05 3.72
N ARG A 599 -10.14 -27.39 3.59
CA ARG A 599 -9.56 -28.24 4.62
C ARG A 599 -8.06 -28.16 4.69
N VAL A 600 -7.38 -28.24 3.55
CA VAL A 600 -5.92 -28.37 3.50
C VAL A 600 -5.24 -27.00 3.48
N ILE A 601 -5.71 -26.10 2.64
CA ILE A 601 -5.03 -24.82 2.45
C ILE A 601 -5.46 -23.83 3.51
N LEU A 602 -6.75 -23.52 3.61
CA LEU A 602 -7.20 -22.42 4.47
C LEU A 602 -7.16 -22.76 5.96
N LYS A 603 -7.61 -23.95 6.37
CA LYS A 603 -7.59 -24.32 7.81
C LYS A 603 -6.18 -24.49 8.34
N LYS A 604 -5.27 -25.15 7.60
CA LYS A 604 -3.88 -25.29 8.05
C LYS A 604 -3.12 -24.00 8.03
N THR A 605 -3.28 -23.18 6.98
CA THR A 605 -2.65 -21.85 6.94
C THR A 605 -3.15 -20.97 8.09
N LYS A 606 -4.46 -21.05 8.40
CA LYS A 606 -5.05 -20.34 9.55
C LYS A 606 -4.46 -20.82 10.87
N THR A 607 -4.37 -22.15 11.09
CA THR A 607 -3.78 -22.72 12.31
C THR A 607 -2.32 -22.29 12.47
N ILE A 608 -1.52 -22.34 11.40
CA ILE A 608 -0.11 -21.93 11.43
C ILE A 608 0.00 -20.41 11.68
N ARG A 609 -0.85 -19.62 11.06
CA ARG A 609 -0.91 -18.18 11.29
C ARG A 609 -1.32 -17.87 12.74
N ASP A 610 -2.30 -18.56 13.28
CA ASP A 610 -2.81 -18.33 14.65
C ASP A 610 -1.79 -18.79 15.70
N GLU A 611 -1.10 -19.91 15.48
CA GLU A 611 -0.07 -20.43 16.40
C GLU A 611 1.27 -19.70 16.26
N LEU A 612 1.75 -19.50 15.05
CA LEU A 612 3.06 -18.94 14.77
C LEU A 612 3.03 -17.49 14.32
N GLY A 613 1.87 -17.03 13.80
CA GLY A 613 1.69 -15.72 13.18
C GLY A 613 2.56 -15.50 11.95
N ILE A 614 3.00 -16.54 11.31
CA ILE A 614 3.76 -16.52 10.07
C ILE A 614 2.86 -17.05 8.97
N TYR A 615 2.87 -16.37 7.85
CA TYR A 615 2.23 -16.84 6.64
C TYR A 615 3.17 -17.83 5.96
N ILE A 616 2.73 -19.05 5.76
CA ILE A 616 3.47 -20.06 5.00
C ILE A 616 2.71 -20.29 3.70
N GLN A 617 3.37 -20.01 2.59
CA GLN A 617 2.89 -20.50 1.31
C GLN A 617 3.06 -22.04 1.26
N SER A 618 2.20 -22.65 0.48
CA SER A 618 2.23 -24.09 0.25
C SER A 618 3.66 -24.56 -0.17
N PRO A 619 4.16 -25.69 0.34
CA PRO A 619 5.53 -26.17 0.13
C PRO A 619 5.94 -26.44 -1.32
N GLU A 620 7.25 -26.46 -1.61
CA GLU A 620 7.83 -26.71 -2.95
C GLU A 620 7.56 -28.09 -3.54
N GLU A 621 7.26 -29.11 -2.74
CA GLU A 621 6.81 -30.42 -3.22
C GLU A 621 5.36 -30.45 -3.71
N LYS A 622 4.87 -29.29 -4.13
CA LYS A 622 3.52 -29.07 -4.65
C LYS A 622 3.10 -30.06 -5.71
N GLU A 623 3.98 -30.35 -6.67
CA GLU A 623 3.62 -31.19 -7.81
C GLU A 623 3.18 -32.62 -7.40
N LYS A 624 3.77 -33.20 -6.36
CA LYS A 624 3.39 -34.49 -5.83
C LYS A 624 2.05 -34.44 -5.08
N ILE A 625 1.84 -33.39 -4.29
CA ILE A 625 0.60 -33.18 -3.56
C ILE A 625 -0.52 -32.82 -4.53
N GLU A 626 -0.26 -31.92 -5.45
CA GLU A 626 -1.21 -31.48 -6.48
C GLU A 626 -1.65 -32.67 -7.36
N GLY A 627 -0.73 -33.49 -7.79
CA GLY A 627 -1.05 -34.75 -8.54
C GLY A 627 -1.88 -35.72 -7.72
N ALA A 628 -1.54 -35.97 -6.47
CA ALA A 628 -2.30 -36.85 -5.56
C ALA A 628 -3.71 -36.27 -5.28
N LEU A 629 -3.85 -34.97 -5.21
CA LEU A 629 -5.07 -34.26 -4.90
C LEU A 629 -6.04 -34.18 -6.07
N ILE A 630 -5.52 -33.92 -7.28
CA ILE A 630 -6.31 -33.99 -8.52
C ILE A 630 -6.88 -35.40 -8.65
N LYS A 631 -6.06 -36.43 -8.39
CA LYS A 631 -6.47 -37.82 -8.40
C LYS A 631 -7.55 -38.13 -7.37
N ALA A 632 -7.38 -37.64 -6.14
CA ALA A 632 -8.37 -37.80 -5.07
C ALA A 632 -9.68 -37.02 -5.35
N ALA A 633 -9.59 -35.78 -5.88
CA ALA A 633 -10.77 -35.01 -6.28
C ALA A 633 -11.57 -35.67 -7.42
N LEU A 634 -10.86 -36.27 -8.40
CA LEU A 634 -11.48 -36.94 -9.50
C LEU A 634 -12.07 -38.32 -9.11
N MET A 635 -11.43 -39.07 -8.20
CA MET A 635 -11.86 -40.44 -7.83
C MET A 635 -12.95 -40.47 -6.75
N ARG A 636 -13.07 -39.42 -5.90
CA ARG A 636 -13.99 -39.41 -4.77
C ARG A 636 -15.46 -39.65 -5.11
N ARG A 637 -15.91 -39.32 -6.29
CA ARG A 637 -17.31 -39.50 -6.71
C ARG A 637 -17.63 -40.82 -7.45
N LYS A 638 -16.62 -41.53 -7.95
CA LYS A 638 -16.80 -42.85 -8.53
C LYS A 638 -17.36 -43.86 -7.51
N ASN A 639 -17.13 -43.63 -6.21
CA ASN A 639 -17.58 -44.48 -5.12
C ASN A 639 -18.93 -44.08 -4.50
N ASN A 640 -19.49 -42.90 -4.85
CA ASN A 640 -20.78 -42.42 -4.31
C ASN A 640 -22.02 -42.93 -5.11
N SER A 641 -21.86 -43.63 -6.24
CA SER A 641 -22.97 -44.23 -6.99
C SER A 641 -23.54 -45.47 -6.29
N ASP A 642 -22.81 -46.09 -5.35
CA ASP A 642 -23.28 -47.16 -4.48
C ASP A 642 -23.57 -46.65 -3.08
N ARG A 643 -24.73 -46.06 -2.89
CA ARG A 643 -25.21 -45.41 -1.67
C ARG A 643 -25.42 -46.25 -0.41
N ASN A 644 -24.97 -47.50 -0.37
CA ASN A 644 -25.06 -48.31 0.86
C ASN A 644 -23.89 -49.31 0.96
N ARG A 645 -23.01 -49.13 1.94
CA ARG A 645 -22.19 -50.19 2.59
C ARG A 645 -20.69 -50.28 2.42
N GLN A 646 -19.92 -49.40 1.79
CA GLN A 646 -18.44 -49.60 1.81
C GLN A 646 -17.59 -48.34 1.96
N THR A 647 -18.11 -47.30 2.56
CA THR A 647 -17.49 -45.97 2.65
C THR A 647 -16.34 -45.85 3.68
N PHE A 648 -16.21 -46.78 4.62
CA PHE A 648 -15.29 -46.66 5.76
C PHE A 648 -13.87 -47.16 5.56
N LEU A 649 -13.61 -48.13 4.68
CA LEU A 649 -12.30 -48.79 4.58
C LEU A 649 -11.33 -48.09 3.58
N PHE A 650 -11.85 -47.45 2.55
CA PHE A 650 -11.00 -46.74 1.55
C PHE A 650 -10.74 -45.27 1.94
N GLU A 651 -11.64 -44.65 2.71
CA GLU A 651 -11.40 -43.30 3.29
C GLU A 651 -10.24 -43.31 4.29
N GLU A 652 -10.04 -44.39 5.07
CA GLU A 652 -8.95 -44.45 6.05
C GLU A 652 -7.56 -44.64 5.42
N VAL A 653 -7.42 -45.39 4.33
CA VAL A 653 -6.10 -45.66 3.72
C VAL A 653 -5.61 -44.46 2.90
N GLU A 654 -6.47 -43.85 2.09
CA GLU A 654 -6.13 -42.64 1.33
C GLU A 654 -6.01 -41.41 2.22
N GLU A 655 -6.87 -41.28 3.25
CA GLU A 655 -6.70 -40.19 4.28
C GLU A 655 -5.41 -40.37 5.06
N ASN A 656 -4.94 -41.56 5.33
CA ASN A 656 -3.71 -41.78 6.08
C ASN A 656 -2.45 -41.54 5.22
N GLU A 657 -2.45 -41.85 3.93
CA GLU A 657 -1.35 -41.52 3.01
C GLU A 657 -1.28 -39.99 2.75
N ILE A 658 -2.42 -39.35 2.55
CA ILE A 658 -2.51 -37.90 2.42
C ILE A 658 -2.11 -37.22 3.73
N LYS A 659 -2.60 -37.68 4.89
CA LYS A 659 -2.22 -37.20 6.21
C LYS A 659 -0.74 -37.40 6.50
N ALA A 660 -0.14 -38.52 6.12
CA ALA A 660 1.29 -38.78 6.34
C ALA A 660 2.19 -37.90 5.47
N ALA A 661 1.84 -37.74 4.18
CA ALA A 661 2.54 -36.80 3.30
C ALA A 661 2.36 -35.34 3.78
N GLU A 662 1.12 -34.96 4.14
CA GLU A 662 0.80 -33.67 4.71
C GLU A 662 1.54 -33.41 6.01
N GLU A 663 1.54 -34.32 6.98
CA GLU A 663 2.20 -34.12 8.27
C GLU A 663 3.71 -33.92 8.13
N THR A 664 4.35 -34.62 7.19
CA THR A 664 5.80 -34.49 6.99
C THR A 664 6.15 -33.13 6.40
N ILE A 665 5.48 -32.72 5.33
CA ILE A 665 5.75 -31.47 4.61
C ILE A 665 5.38 -30.25 5.46
N TRP A 666 4.24 -30.31 6.19
CA TRP A 666 3.85 -29.22 7.07
C TRP A 666 4.69 -29.16 8.36
N LYS A 667 5.20 -30.30 8.88
CA LYS A 667 6.14 -30.30 9.99
C LYS A 667 7.46 -29.63 9.64
N ASP A 668 7.96 -29.84 8.43
CA ASP A 668 9.20 -29.22 7.95
C ASP A 668 9.00 -27.72 7.68
N ALA A 669 7.89 -27.34 7.03
CA ALA A 669 7.52 -25.94 6.84
C ALA A 669 7.28 -25.20 8.17
N LEU A 670 6.63 -25.86 9.14
CA LEU A 670 6.41 -25.36 10.48
C LEU A 670 7.73 -25.20 11.26
N ALA A 671 8.62 -26.17 11.14
CA ALA A 671 9.94 -26.11 11.77
C ALA A 671 10.80 -25.00 11.18
N ALA A 672 10.80 -24.84 9.86
CA ALA A 672 11.46 -23.71 9.18
C ALA A 672 10.87 -22.36 9.60
N ALA A 673 9.56 -22.26 9.68
CA ALA A 673 8.88 -21.05 10.12
C ALA A 673 9.12 -20.71 11.61
N LYS A 674 9.12 -21.72 12.50
CA LYS A 674 9.48 -21.52 13.92
C LYS A 674 10.93 -21.07 14.08
N ARG A 675 11.81 -21.62 13.27
CA ARG A 675 13.24 -21.23 13.26
C ARG A 675 13.44 -19.78 12.88
N ASN A 676 12.81 -19.36 11.78
CA ASN A 676 12.89 -17.99 11.29
C ASN A 676 12.31 -16.97 12.29
N ARG A 677 11.21 -17.34 13.00
CA ARG A 677 10.57 -16.46 13.99
C ARG A 677 11.48 -16.10 15.18
N THR A 678 12.22 -17.06 15.72
CA THR A 678 13.05 -16.85 16.92
C THR A 678 14.21 -15.89 16.66
N ILE A 679 14.54 -15.68 15.38
CA ILE A 679 15.70 -14.92 14.94
C ILE A 679 15.36 -13.46 14.66
N PHE A 680 14.17 -13.21 14.13
CA PHE A 680 13.75 -11.89 13.63
C PHE A 680 12.78 -11.14 14.57
N ALA A 681 12.52 -11.69 15.77
CA ALA A 681 11.78 -10.97 16.79
C ALA A 681 12.56 -9.70 17.19
N GLN A 682 11.92 -8.57 17.05
CA GLN A 682 12.50 -7.22 17.19
C GLN A 682 12.87 -6.86 18.61
N ASN A 683 13.86 -7.51 19.18
CA ASN A 683 14.25 -7.31 20.58
C ASN A 683 15.00 -6.00 20.86
N ARG A 684 15.20 -5.10 19.84
CA ARG A 684 16.08 -3.92 20.01
C ARG A 684 15.41 -2.56 20.05
N ILE A 685 14.15 -2.43 19.57
CA ILE A 685 13.42 -1.18 19.62
C ILE A 685 12.20 -1.34 20.49
N HIS A 686 12.27 -0.80 21.71
CA HIS A 686 11.17 -0.87 22.67
C HIS A 686 10.07 0.14 22.31
N PRO A 687 8.79 -0.26 22.31
CA PRO A 687 7.65 0.62 22.03
C PRO A 687 7.67 1.92 22.84
N GLU A 688 7.96 1.82 24.12
CA GLU A 688 8.00 2.97 25.04
C GLU A 688 8.96 4.08 24.60
N LYS A 689 10.12 3.71 24.05
CA LYS A 689 11.11 4.71 23.57
C LYS A 689 10.62 5.43 22.32
N VAL A 690 9.93 4.69 21.43
CA VAL A 690 9.39 5.26 20.18
C VAL A 690 8.22 6.17 20.49
N ILE A 691 7.32 5.74 21.39
CA ILE A 691 6.17 6.53 21.85
C ILE A 691 6.66 7.82 22.50
N ALA A 692 7.64 7.74 23.40
CA ALA A 692 8.20 8.93 24.04
C ALA A 692 8.83 9.92 23.04
N GLN A 693 9.48 9.42 21.97
CA GLN A 693 10.01 10.28 20.90
C GLN A 693 8.90 10.91 20.07
N LEU A 694 7.83 10.17 19.79
CA LEU A 694 6.68 10.67 19.05
C LEU A 694 5.93 11.74 19.86
N GLU A 695 5.68 11.50 21.14
CA GLU A 695 5.06 12.47 22.05
C GLU A 695 5.89 13.76 22.11
N LYS A 696 7.20 13.63 22.31
CA LYS A 696 8.11 14.77 22.29
C LYS A 696 8.08 15.53 20.96
N GLN A 697 8.01 14.80 19.82
CA GLN A 697 7.92 15.42 18.50
C GLN A 697 6.61 16.20 18.35
N ASN A 698 5.48 15.66 18.83
CA ASN A 698 4.18 16.31 18.78
C ASN A 698 4.12 17.58 19.65
N GLU A 699 4.83 17.62 20.77
CA GLU A 699 4.99 18.84 21.57
C GLU A 699 5.64 19.97 20.77
N TYR A 700 6.67 19.67 19.98
CA TYR A 700 7.36 20.69 19.15
C TYR A 700 6.52 21.16 17.95
N LEU A 701 5.71 20.29 17.39
CA LEU A 701 5.01 20.56 16.15
C LEU A 701 3.59 21.11 16.33
N GLY A 702 3.02 20.97 17.51
CA GLY A 702 1.64 21.31 17.82
C GLY A 702 0.68 20.12 17.59
N THR A 703 -0.43 20.15 18.30
CA THR A 703 -1.47 19.12 18.29
C THR A 703 -2.59 19.43 17.29
N ASP A 704 -3.42 18.46 16.96
CA ASP A 704 -4.64 18.64 16.15
C ASP A 704 -5.57 19.71 16.75
N ALA A 705 -5.67 19.77 18.08
CA ALA A 705 -6.45 20.80 18.77
C ALA A 705 -5.91 22.21 18.50
N GLN A 706 -4.58 22.38 18.46
CA GLN A 706 -3.96 23.66 18.12
C GLN A 706 -4.18 24.04 16.64
N VAL A 707 -4.25 23.05 15.74
CA VAL A 707 -4.63 23.31 14.34
C VAL A 707 -6.06 23.81 14.26
N GLU A 708 -7.01 23.16 14.99
CA GLU A 708 -8.40 23.62 15.06
C GLU A 708 -8.50 25.04 15.62
N GLU A 709 -7.89 25.29 16.77
CA GLU A 709 -7.89 26.61 17.41
C GLU A 709 -7.31 27.70 16.50
N PHE A 710 -6.19 27.40 15.84
CA PHE A 710 -5.54 28.32 14.91
C PHE A 710 -6.45 28.66 13.72
N VAL A 711 -6.98 27.64 13.01
CA VAL A 711 -7.81 27.84 11.81
C VAL A 711 -9.10 28.57 12.18
N CYS A 712 -9.76 28.17 13.27
CA CYS A 712 -10.98 28.83 13.75
C CYS A 712 -10.70 30.30 14.13
N GLY A 713 -9.67 30.55 14.91
CA GLY A 713 -9.32 31.89 15.38
C GLY A 713 -8.95 32.85 14.25
N ILE A 714 -8.23 32.38 13.24
CA ILE A 714 -7.95 33.20 12.05
C ILE A 714 -9.22 33.45 11.22
N CYS A 715 -10.05 32.45 11.01
CA CYS A 715 -11.31 32.60 10.28
C CYS A 715 -12.26 33.57 10.99
N GLU A 716 -12.31 33.54 12.32
CA GLU A 716 -13.07 34.54 13.12
C GLU A 716 -12.57 35.96 12.90
N ARG A 717 -11.24 36.19 12.93
CA ARG A 717 -10.63 37.49 12.68
C ARG A 717 -10.83 37.98 11.25
N LEU A 718 -10.89 37.07 10.31
CA LEU A 718 -11.19 37.36 8.91
C LEU A 718 -12.69 37.57 8.64
N GLY A 719 -13.56 37.46 9.66
CA GLY A 719 -15.01 37.69 9.55
C GLY A 719 -15.77 36.50 8.96
N VAL A 720 -15.18 35.31 8.93
CA VAL A 720 -15.78 34.08 8.41
C VAL A 720 -15.72 32.93 9.45
N PRO A 721 -16.35 33.11 10.64
CA PRO A 721 -16.30 32.09 11.68
C PRO A 721 -16.91 30.77 11.23
N PRO A 722 -16.25 29.64 11.47
CA PRO A 722 -16.79 28.33 11.11
C PRO A 722 -17.98 27.96 11.99
N GLN A 723 -18.95 27.22 11.41
CA GLN A 723 -20.14 26.76 12.10
C GLN A 723 -19.94 25.33 12.61
N ARG A 724 -20.11 25.12 13.92
CA ARG A 724 -20.03 23.78 14.54
C ARG A 724 -21.28 22.95 14.22
N LEU A 725 -21.09 21.75 13.65
CA LEU A 725 -22.16 20.83 13.30
C LEU A 725 -22.44 19.84 14.44
N LYS A 726 -23.58 19.13 14.38
CA LYS A 726 -23.92 18.06 15.33
C LYS A 726 -22.97 16.88 15.27
N THR A 727 -22.30 16.69 14.14
CA THR A 727 -21.32 15.63 13.85
C THR A 727 -19.92 15.89 14.41
N LYS A 728 -19.70 16.94 15.19
CA LYS A 728 -18.39 17.47 15.63
C LYS A 728 -17.54 18.07 14.49
N ALA A 729 -17.94 17.96 13.23
CA ALA A 729 -17.29 18.66 12.13
C ALA A 729 -17.60 20.16 12.17
N LEU A 730 -16.72 20.95 11.53
CA LEU A 730 -16.88 22.39 11.36
C LEU A 730 -17.18 22.71 9.90
N ARG A 731 -18.20 23.52 9.66
CA ARG A 731 -18.54 24.01 8.31
C ARG A 731 -17.88 25.35 8.07
N PHE A 732 -17.07 25.39 7.03
CA PHE A 732 -16.39 26.61 6.57
C PHE A 732 -17.12 27.20 5.37
N SER A 733 -17.27 28.54 5.38
CA SER A 733 -17.88 29.31 4.30
C SER A 733 -16.96 30.49 3.96
N LEU A 734 -16.00 30.26 3.07
CA LEU A 734 -14.91 31.22 2.79
C LEU A 734 -15.30 32.26 1.71
N ALA A 735 -16.50 32.18 1.12
CA ALA A 735 -16.94 33.05 0.03
C ALA A 735 -17.03 34.54 0.42
N SER A 736 -17.19 34.88 1.70
CA SER A 736 -17.26 36.27 2.20
C SER A 736 -15.92 36.88 2.57
N LEU A 737 -14.82 36.16 2.39
CA LEU A 737 -13.47 36.73 2.60
C LEU A 737 -13.19 37.89 1.67
N PRO A 738 -12.33 38.87 2.05
CA PRO A 738 -11.80 39.89 1.15
C PRO A 738 -11.05 39.24 -0.03
N ASP A 739 -11.19 39.85 -1.23
CA ASP A 739 -10.63 39.31 -2.47
C ASP A 739 -9.10 39.08 -2.42
N LYS A 740 -8.39 39.94 -1.68
CA LYS A 740 -6.92 39.76 -1.44
C LYS A 740 -6.55 38.42 -0.79
N TYR A 741 -7.44 37.80 -0.01
CA TYR A 741 -7.24 36.53 0.64
C TYR A 741 -7.84 35.36 -0.15
N LYS A 742 -9.00 35.58 -0.84
CA LYS A 742 -9.61 34.57 -1.70
C LYS A 742 -8.65 34.07 -2.77
N GLY A 743 -8.03 34.99 -3.51
CA GLY A 743 -7.11 34.62 -4.60
C GLY A 743 -5.94 33.74 -4.13
N ARG A 744 -5.45 33.95 -2.90
CA ARG A 744 -4.38 33.13 -2.31
C ARG A 744 -4.87 31.73 -1.94
N LEU A 745 -6.06 31.63 -1.37
CA LEU A 745 -6.66 30.35 -1.00
C LEU A 745 -7.06 29.53 -2.24
N GLU A 746 -7.61 30.18 -3.26
CA GLU A 746 -7.92 29.54 -4.56
C GLU A 746 -6.66 29.04 -5.26
N ALA A 747 -5.60 29.85 -5.28
CA ALA A 747 -4.29 29.45 -5.80
C ALA A 747 -3.70 28.23 -5.04
N ALA A 748 -4.00 28.10 -3.75
CA ALA A 748 -3.65 26.95 -2.93
C ALA A 748 -4.62 25.74 -3.10
N GLY A 749 -5.60 25.82 -4.02
CA GLY A 749 -6.55 24.75 -4.29
C GLY A 749 -7.70 24.64 -3.28
N ILE A 750 -7.94 25.66 -2.46
CA ILE A 750 -9.03 25.66 -1.47
C ILE A 750 -10.34 26.12 -2.13
N SER A 751 -11.37 25.30 -1.96
CA SER A 751 -12.72 25.62 -2.47
C SER A 751 -13.34 26.80 -1.72
N MET A 752 -13.91 27.74 -2.45
CA MET A 752 -14.72 28.82 -1.89
C MET A 752 -16.16 28.39 -1.62
N LYS A 753 -16.59 27.22 -2.12
CA LYS A 753 -17.89 26.64 -1.76
C LYS A 753 -17.85 26.15 -0.30
N PRO A 754 -18.96 26.20 0.42
CA PRO A 754 -19.03 25.67 1.77
C PRO A 754 -18.59 24.19 1.82
N PHE A 755 -17.75 23.84 2.80
CA PHE A 755 -17.29 22.47 3.01
C PHE A 755 -17.23 22.16 4.51
N ASP A 756 -17.39 20.88 4.84
CA ASP A 756 -17.29 20.39 6.19
C ASP A 756 -15.88 19.87 6.45
N ALA A 757 -15.29 20.21 7.58
CA ALA A 757 -13.95 19.85 7.96
C ALA A 757 -13.88 19.18 9.33
N GLY A 758 -12.97 18.21 9.46
CA GLY A 758 -12.58 17.56 10.71
C GLY A 758 -11.09 17.75 10.96
N PHE A 759 -10.68 17.83 12.22
CA PHE A 759 -9.29 18.05 12.63
C PHE A 759 -8.65 16.80 13.26
N SER A 760 -9.39 15.72 13.38
CA SER A 760 -8.88 14.42 13.85
C SER A 760 -9.06 13.36 12.79
N TYR A 761 -8.07 12.53 12.59
CA TYR A 761 -8.15 11.42 11.64
C TYR A 761 -8.75 10.18 12.28
N PRO A 762 -9.68 9.46 11.60
CA PRO A 762 -10.29 9.77 10.31
C PRO A 762 -11.44 10.80 10.43
N ALA A 763 -11.47 11.75 9.50
CA ALA A 763 -12.56 12.72 9.42
C ALA A 763 -13.73 12.15 8.59
N LYS A 764 -14.75 11.60 9.27
CA LYS A 764 -15.93 11.03 8.60
C LYS A 764 -16.70 12.11 7.84
N ASP A 765 -16.94 11.89 6.55
CA ASP A 765 -17.74 12.74 5.66
C ASP A 765 -17.31 14.23 5.66
N ALA A 766 -16.04 14.50 5.96
CA ALA A 766 -15.48 15.84 6.08
C ALA A 766 -14.06 15.88 5.56
N VAL A 767 -13.61 17.06 5.10
CA VAL A 767 -12.21 17.28 4.70
C VAL A 767 -11.33 17.22 5.94
N PHE A 768 -10.33 16.35 5.93
CA PHE A 768 -9.37 16.30 7.03
C PHE A 768 -8.38 17.47 6.94
N ILE A 769 -8.47 18.38 7.88
CA ILE A 769 -7.53 19.52 8.00
C ILE A 769 -6.45 19.17 9.01
N HIS A 770 -5.32 18.76 8.49
CA HIS A 770 -4.12 18.47 9.25
C HIS A 770 -3.14 19.67 9.16
N ARG A 771 -2.07 19.62 9.94
CA ARG A 771 -1.05 20.66 10.00
C ARG A 771 -0.49 21.11 8.64
N SER A 772 -0.24 20.17 7.72
CA SER A 772 0.31 20.45 6.39
C SER A 772 -0.78 20.77 5.34
N HIS A 773 -2.05 20.86 5.74
CA HIS A 773 -3.14 21.17 4.81
C HIS A 773 -2.95 22.57 4.20
N PRO A 774 -3.21 22.76 2.89
CA PRO A 774 -3.02 24.05 2.22
C PRO A 774 -3.73 25.21 2.91
N LEU A 775 -4.92 24.98 3.49
CA LEU A 775 -5.65 25.99 4.26
C LEU A 775 -4.82 26.51 5.45
N VAL A 776 -4.25 25.60 6.25
CA VAL A 776 -3.43 25.95 7.43
C VAL A 776 -2.19 26.73 7.00
N SER A 777 -1.52 26.24 5.96
CA SER A 777 -0.33 26.90 5.43
C SER A 777 -0.63 28.30 4.92
N THR A 778 -1.68 28.48 4.11
CA THR A 778 -2.03 29.78 3.51
C THR A 778 -2.52 30.77 4.56
N LEU A 779 -3.34 30.33 5.53
CA LEU A 779 -3.76 31.20 6.65
C LEU A 779 -2.56 31.60 7.52
N GLY A 780 -1.60 30.70 7.74
CA GLY A 780 -0.35 31.01 8.43
C GLY A 780 0.47 32.07 7.69
N ASP A 781 0.61 31.96 6.36
CA ASP A 781 1.32 32.94 5.55
C ASP A 781 0.64 34.31 5.58
N ILE A 782 -0.70 34.34 5.50
CA ILE A 782 -1.48 35.59 5.61
C ILE A 782 -1.23 36.27 6.94
N LEU A 783 -1.25 35.50 8.05
CA LEU A 783 -1.00 36.05 9.38
C LEU A 783 0.44 36.55 9.55
N LEU A 784 1.42 35.74 9.18
CA LEU A 784 2.84 36.06 9.32
C LEU A 784 3.20 37.29 8.48
N GLU A 785 2.73 37.40 7.25
CA GLU A 785 2.92 38.55 6.39
C GLU A 785 2.30 39.82 7.04
N SER A 786 1.05 39.69 7.51
CA SER A 786 0.36 40.82 8.17
C SER A 786 1.14 41.33 9.37
N VAL A 787 1.60 40.45 10.25
CA VAL A 787 2.19 40.80 11.54
C VAL A 787 3.69 41.09 11.45
N LEU A 788 4.45 40.31 10.68
CA LEU A 788 5.92 40.39 10.63
C LEU A 788 6.42 41.33 9.55
N ALA A 789 5.83 41.34 8.36
CA ALA A 789 6.27 42.19 7.27
C ALA A 789 5.58 43.52 7.26
N ARG A 790 4.28 43.58 7.51
CA ARG A 790 3.49 44.81 7.44
C ARG A 790 3.30 45.47 8.80
N ASN A 791 3.73 44.82 9.88
CA ASN A 791 3.55 45.29 11.26
C ASN A 791 2.08 45.67 11.57
N SER A 792 1.11 44.96 10.98
CA SER A 792 -0.32 45.20 11.14
C SER A 792 -0.84 44.40 12.33
N VAL A 793 -1.72 45.01 13.11
CA VAL A 793 -2.37 44.38 14.27
C VAL A 793 -3.76 43.82 13.97
N GLU A 794 -4.21 43.81 12.69
CA GLU A 794 -5.54 43.37 12.32
C GLU A 794 -5.77 41.88 12.62
N LEU A 795 -4.81 41.02 12.26
CA LEU A 795 -4.93 39.56 12.36
C LEU A 795 -4.20 38.98 13.56
N GLY A 796 -3.18 39.63 14.06
CA GLY A 796 -2.36 39.15 15.16
C GLY A 796 -1.52 40.28 15.80
N SER A 797 -0.87 39.94 16.90
CA SER A 797 -0.02 40.92 17.63
C SER A 797 1.31 40.28 18.00
N ARG A 798 2.40 41.07 17.94
CA ARG A 798 3.75 40.65 18.33
C ARG A 798 4.00 40.73 19.84
N SER A 799 3.12 41.42 20.57
CA SER A 799 3.17 41.52 22.03
C SER A 799 1.78 41.66 22.62
N SER A 800 1.61 41.19 23.83
CA SER A 800 0.38 41.36 24.60
C SER A 800 0.67 41.37 26.10
N ALA A 801 -0.24 41.96 26.86
CA ALA A 801 -0.23 41.89 28.32
C ALA A 801 -1.63 41.47 28.81
N THR A 802 -1.70 40.56 29.76
CA THR A 802 -2.94 40.08 30.34
C THR A 802 -2.81 39.98 31.86
N PRO A 803 -3.81 40.44 32.64
CA PRO A 803 -3.82 40.24 34.09
C PRO A 803 -4.13 38.77 34.42
N VAL A 804 -3.33 38.19 35.31
CA VAL A 804 -3.52 36.82 35.78
C VAL A 804 -3.75 36.84 37.28
N ARG A 805 -4.86 36.18 37.76
CA ARG A 805 -5.17 36.11 39.19
C ARG A 805 -4.18 35.18 39.91
N GLY A 806 -3.76 35.57 41.10
CA GLY A 806 -2.88 34.77 41.97
C GLY A 806 -1.38 34.93 41.67
N ILE A 807 -1.02 35.87 40.80
CA ILE A 807 0.37 36.23 40.52
C ILE A 807 0.69 37.56 41.25
N ASP A 808 1.80 37.53 41.99
CA ASP A 808 2.25 38.66 42.83
C ASP A 808 3.33 39.57 42.18
N ALA A 809 3.73 39.18 40.95
CA ALA A 809 4.76 39.89 40.22
C ALA A 809 4.45 39.91 38.71
N ILE A 810 5.12 40.83 38.00
CA ILE A 810 5.09 40.86 36.55
C ILE A 810 6.01 39.74 36.04
N TYR A 811 5.47 38.93 35.13
CA TYR A 811 6.21 37.92 34.39
C TYR A 811 6.23 38.32 32.92
N SER A 812 7.40 38.37 32.34
CA SER A 812 7.60 38.52 30.89
C SER A 812 7.92 37.20 30.26
N ILE A 813 7.15 36.81 29.23
CA ILE A 813 7.36 35.55 28.50
C ILE A 813 7.75 35.95 27.07
N PHE A 814 8.90 35.45 26.63
CA PHE A 814 9.39 35.63 25.26
C PHE A 814 9.30 34.33 24.51
N LEU A 815 8.73 34.37 23.30
CA LEU A 815 8.83 33.33 22.32
C LEU A 815 10.01 33.63 21.39
N LEU A 816 11.03 32.79 21.44
CA LEU A 816 12.21 32.89 20.60
C LEU A 816 12.18 31.83 19.53
N ARG A 817 12.41 32.24 18.28
CA ARG A 817 12.64 31.29 17.18
C ARG A 817 14.14 31.19 16.99
N LEU A 818 14.72 30.07 17.44
CA LEU A 818 16.12 29.75 17.31
C LEU A 818 16.39 29.06 15.98
N ARG A 819 17.50 29.41 15.35
CA ARG A 819 17.98 28.81 14.11
C ARG A 819 19.34 28.19 14.33
N HIS A 820 19.41 26.89 14.17
CA HIS A 820 20.64 26.12 14.33
C HIS A 820 21.22 25.82 12.95
N LYS A 821 22.47 26.24 12.73
CA LYS A 821 23.22 25.81 11.56
C LYS A 821 23.84 24.45 11.86
N LEU A 822 23.38 23.39 11.19
CA LEU A 822 23.96 22.08 11.27
C LEU A 822 24.91 21.88 10.09
N ALA A 823 26.19 21.66 10.37
CA ALA A 823 27.17 21.25 9.39
C ALA A 823 27.30 19.73 9.47
N TYR A 824 26.96 19.05 8.40
CA TYR A 824 27.07 17.63 8.29
C TYR A 824 28.23 17.29 7.34
N SER A 825 29.28 16.66 7.85
CA SER A 825 30.35 16.07 7.04
C SER A 825 30.18 14.57 7.07
N ASN A 826 29.74 13.98 5.97
CA ASN A 826 29.75 12.55 5.82
C ASN A 826 31.16 12.15 5.34
N THR A 827 31.91 11.47 6.17
CA THR A 827 33.29 11.04 5.91
C THR A 827 33.42 10.04 4.76
N SER A 828 32.30 9.47 4.29
CA SER A 828 32.27 8.49 3.19
C SER A 828 31.80 9.03 1.83
N ARG A 829 31.27 10.26 1.77
CA ARG A 829 30.77 10.86 0.51
C ARG A 829 31.33 12.26 0.34
N SER A 830 32.25 12.40 -0.62
CA SER A 830 32.77 13.62 -1.24
C SER A 830 32.52 14.98 -0.56
N GLU A 831 33.55 15.73 -0.41
CA GLU A 831 33.90 17.16 -0.19
C GLU A 831 32.81 18.26 -0.04
N ASN A 832 31.51 17.97 -0.09
CA ASN A 832 30.48 19.00 0.12
C ASN A 832 29.97 18.98 1.56
N GLU A 833 30.49 19.89 2.39
CA GLU A 833 29.85 20.27 3.64
C GLU A 833 28.40 20.68 3.38
N ARG A 834 27.45 19.88 3.83
CA ARG A 834 26.03 20.24 3.75
C ARG A 834 25.66 21.03 4.99
N ASN A 835 25.31 22.28 4.80
CA ASN A 835 24.80 23.14 5.85
C ASN A 835 23.27 23.12 5.82
N ILE A 836 22.64 22.73 6.92
CA ILE A 836 21.19 22.71 7.06
C ILE A 836 20.80 23.69 8.18
N VAL A 837 19.71 24.40 7.98
CA VAL A 837 19.13 25.26 9.02
C VAL A 837 18.00 24.50 9.70
N ALA A 838 18.16 24.16 10.96
CA ALA A 838 17.09 23.65 11.82
C ALA A 838 16.53 24.80 12.68
N GLU A 839 15.23 24.76 12.92
CA GLU A 839 14.53 25.80 13.68
C GLU A 839 13.78 25.18 14.86
N GLU A 840 13.76 25.91 15.98
CA GLU A 840 12.93 25.58 17.14
C GLU A 840 12.36 26.84 17.77
N THR A 841 11.24 26.70 18.46
CA THR A 841 10.65 27.72 19.28
C THR A 841 10.91 27.43 20.76
N VAL A 842 11.43 28.43 21.48
CA VAL A 842 11.74 28.32 22.91
C VAL A 842 11.02 29.42 23.67
N PHE A 843 10.39 29.07 24.78
CA PHE A 843 9.78 30.03 25.70
C PHE A 843 10.79 30.36 26.81
N ILE A 844 11.05 31.65 27.03
CA ILE A 844 11.85 32.12 28.12
C ILE A 844 10.97 32.99 29.00
N GLY A 845 10.81 32.61 30.24
CA GLY A 845 10.09 33.37 31.27
C GLY A 845 11.05 34.13 32.17
N MET A 846 10.76 35.41 32.43
CA MET A 846 11.49 36.22 33.37
C MET A 846 10.52 36.82 34.41
N LYS A 847 10.92 36.80 35.68
CA LYS A 847 10.19 37.45 36.77
C LYS A 847 10.74 38.82 36.99
N GLY A 848 9.91 39.85 36.97
CA GLY A 848 10.27 41.22 37.13
C GLY A 848 10.02 42.12 35.90
N LEU A 849 10.19 43.38 36.02
CA LEU A 849 10.19 44.34 34.88
C LEU A 849 11.55 44.23 34.16
N ILE A 850 11.53 44.29 32.85
CA ILE A 850 12.73 44.40 32.02
C ILE A 850 13.05 45.87 31.87
#